data_20f22b2dd346fa88051f09ce9d268427
#
_entry.id   20f22b2dd346fa88051f09ce9d268427
#
_cell.length_a   1.000
_cell.length_b   1.000
_cell.length_c   1.000
_cell.angle_alpha   90.00
_cell.angle_beta   90.00
_cell.angle_gamma   90.00
#
_symmetry.space_group_name_H-M   'P 1'
#
loop_
_entity.id
_entity.type
_entity.pdbx_description
1 polymer ?
#
loop_
_entity_poly.entity_id
_entity_poly.type
_entity_poly.pdbx_seq_one_letter_code
_entity_poly.pdbx_strand_id
1 'polypeptide(L)'
;MSKPGGQVQKLFYALGVTTVLGCSFVFIANNLSSETLQANPFYYLFITSLLCFGQCFRPFVLVAFFWTFPRPFKLMERKWVRRLLFILPLVFSVIFLVTLVITFKFNGEKFGIINILNNFLTYLIWILNTVAITSLIINYRRLKTKEEKKPVFIVLAAFAIALAATVYTTTIAPAISDTVFNSPQYYTPIILIILVPIAFAYSIFKYQMMDVSVVVKNTLMYGTATLSLAVVYFFVIYYLGQSISRAIGTDFQGLIAGVIFILFALVFQSTKDNFQNFITSKFYPEQFAYQKVLVKFSSDVSTLVGFDNILDSMKVTFVEMLKLNRLGILIKDKKDDDFHLVRSFGFSNADLTIDIRKAQKIVDRKLAISSSVILEQNEFAEAFPDISNRLVKEEIYTIIPMIIKSKVIGLLLFGLKRSGSQFAGKDLDLLTASANQAAIAIENARLYESEAEKLKLERDLTLARRIQQGLLPKCIPNTNGLDICGEMIPAMQVGGDYYDLIPVSDSKLFVVVGDVSGKGLAASLYMTKLQTMVQFACTADKTPKEIMIDLNKRFYESIERSSFVTMTLALFDTENNKVIFCRAGHMPVLTVANAEVRSYRTQGIGVGLEKGTIFNRTLVEEEIKLKPGQIYAFFSDGITEAMNEYYDLFGEDKLSEILKGKTHKTSTEIMGEIWGSINTFRGTAEQNDDMTMVIVKVG
;
A
#
# COMPACT_ATOMS: atom_id res chain seq x y z
N MET A 1 22.75 14.87 -14.19
CA MET A 1 23.74 15.75 -13.53
C MET A 1 23.78 15.40 -12.05
N SER A 2 24.89 14.82 -11.59
CA SER A 2 25.05 14.44 -10.19
C SER A 2 24.95 15.69 -9.31
N LYS A 3 23.97 15.70 -8.39
CA LYS A 3 23.77 16.81 -7.43
C LYS A 3 25.05 17.01 -6.59
N PRO A 4 25.67 18.21 -6.60
CA PRO A 4 26.79 18.50 -5.69
C PRO A 4 26.28 18.85 -4.26
N GLY A 5 25.16 18.29 -3.84
CA GLY A 5 24.47 18.64 -2.60
C GLY A 5 25.33 18.56 -1.33
N GLY A 6 26.25 17.62 -1.24
CA GLY A 6 27.12 17.47 -0.08
C GLY A 6 28.20 18.56 0.05
N GLN A 7 28.68 19.16 -1.02
CA GLN A 7 29.77 20.12 -0.98
C GLN A 7 29.28 21.54 -0.67
N VAL A 8 28.18 21.98 -1.26
CA VAL A 8 27.56 23.28 -0.99
C VAL A 8 27.08 23.36 0.46
N GLN A 9 26.48 22.28 0.96
CA GLN A 9 26.06 22.20 2.36
C GLN A 9 27.22 22.33 3.33
N LYS A 10 28.30 21.59 3.12
CA LYS A 10 29.53 21.67 3.96
C LYS A 10 30.09 23.09 4.00
N LEU A 11 30.16 23.76 2.84
CA LEU A 11 30.65 25.15 2.75
C LEU A 11 29.71 26.12 3.45
N PHE A 12 28.41 25.91 3.37
CA PHE A 12 27.43 26.75 4.10
C PHE A 12 27.59 26.64 5.63
N TYR A 13 27.75 25.40 6.14
CA TYR A 13 28.00 25.17 7.56
C TYR A 13 29.34 25.83 8.00
N ALA A 14 30.38 25.60 7.21
CA ALA A 14 31.68 26.20 7.48
C ALA A 14 31.60 27.74 7.50
N LEU A 15 30.81 28.33 6.58
CA LEU A 15 30.57 29.78 6.55
C LEU A 15 29.86 30.26 7.83
N GLY A 16 28.83 29.54 8.30
CA GLY A 16 28.13 29.85 9.54
C GLY A 16 29.07 29.81 10.75
N VAL A 17 29.81 28.73 10.92
CA VAL A 17 30.76 28.55 12.04
C VAL A 17 31.85 29.62 12.02
N THR A 18 32.49 29.83 10.86
CA THR A 18 33.57 30.84 10.74
C THR A 18 33.07 32.27 10.90
N THR A 19 31.80 32.55 10.54
CA THR A 19 31.20 33.88 10.76
C THR A 19 30.95 34.11 12.24
N VAL A 20 30.38 33.17 12.97
CA VAL A 20 30.15 33.26 14.42
C VAL A 20 31.49 33.48 15.16
N LEU A 21 32.50 32.63 14.88
CA LEU A 21 33.80 32.73 15.50
C LEU A 21 34.48 34.08 15.16
N GLY A 22 34.46 34.50 13.89
CA GLY A 22 35.08 35.74 13.44
C GLY A 22 34.42 37.00 13.99
N CYS A 23 33.07 37.04 14.08
CA CYS A 23 32.36 38.20 14.67
C CYS A 23 32.59 38.28 16.18
N SER A 24 32.61 37.14 16.88
CA SER A 24 32.90 37.09 18.30
C SER A 24 34.29 37.56 18.64
N PHE A 25 35.29 37.36 17.74
CA PHE A 25 36.66 37.86 17.92
C PHE A 25 36.69 39.38 18.03
N VAL A 26 36.03 40.08 17.13
CA VAL A 26 36.02 41.54 17.12
C VAL A 26 35.41 42.12 18.42
N PHE A 27 34.34 41.49 18.90
CA PHE A 27 33.65 41.92 20.12
C PHE A 27 34.51 41.67 21.37
N ILE A 28 35.15 40.53 21.51
CA ILE A 28 35.97 40.15 22.66
C ILE A 28 37.30 40.93 22.67
N ALA A 29 37.95 41.06 21.50
CA ALA A 29 39.21 41.76 21.39
C ALA A 29 39.11 43.27 21.79
N ASN A 30 37.95 43.89 21.54
CA ASN A 30 37.72 45.30 21.86
C ASN A 30 37.31 45.56 23.32
N ASN A 31 36.83 44.52 24.04
CA ASN A 31 36.30 44.64 25.40
C ASN A 31 37.20 44.03 26.48
N LEU A 32 38.34 43.41 26.13
CA LEU A 32 39.27 42.83 27.09
C LEU A 32 40.26 43.86 27.62
N SER A 33 40.22 44.08 28.94
CA SER A 33 41.22 44.94 29.62
C SER A 33 42.56 44.19 29.77
N SER A 34 43.69 44.94 29.82
CA SER A 34 45.03 44.37 30.03
C SER A 34 45.15 43.58 31.34
N GLU A 35 44.33 43.89 32.35
CA GLU A 35 44.32 43.22 33.66
C GLU A 35 43.72 41.81 33.61
N THR A 36 42.64 41.62 32.85
CA THR A 36 42.02 40.29 32.65
C THR A 36 42.90 39.35 31.83
N LEU A 37 43.72 39.88 30.95
CA LEU A 37 44.71 39.20 30.13
C LEU A 37 45.85 38.60 30.93
N GLN A 38 46.34 39.32 31.96
CA GLN A 38 47.44 38.83 32.81
C GLN A 38 47.01 37.78 33.84
N ALA A 39 45.74 37.77 34.21
CA ALA A 39 45.20 36.81 35.20
C ALA A 39 45.10 35.37 34.70
N ASN A 40 44.80 35.12 33.40
CA ASN A 40 44.63 33.79 32.81
C ASN A 40 45.15 33.66 31.36
N PRO A 41 46.48 33.60 31.15
CA PRO A 41 47.08 33.63 29.81
C PRO A 41 46.72 32.46 28.92
N PHE A 42 46.51 31.28 29.47
CA PHE A 42 46.12 30.10 28.69
C PHE A 42 44.70 30.19 28.14
N TYR A 43 43.76 30.67 28.93
CA TYR A 43 42.37 30.84 28.50
C TYR A 43 42.27 31.90 27.40
N TYR A 44 43.01 33.00 27.54
CA TYR A 44 43.08 34.06 26.53
C TYR A 44 43.70 33.55 25.23
N LEU A 45 44.81 32.83 25.30
CA LEU A 45 45.47 32.28 24.10
C LEU A 45 44.55 31.30 23.38
N PHE A 46 43.84 30.44 24.10
CA PHE A 46 42.89 29.49 23.53
C PHE A 46 41.72 30.20 22.82
N ILE A 47 41.06 31.12 23.48
CA ILE A 47 39.92 31.86 22.90
C ILE A 47 40.36 32.66 21.69
N THR A 48 41.46 33.43 21.81
CA THR A 48 41.97 34.26 20.73
C THR A 48 42.39 33.42 19.52
N SER A 49 43.00 32.26 19.75
CA SER A 49 43.33 31.31 18.68
C SER A 49 42.08 30.84 17.93
N LEU A 50 41.04 30.43 18.66
CA LEU A 50 39.79 29.94 18.08
C LEU A 50 39.07 31.02 17.26
N LEU A 51 39.04 32.26 17.81
CA LEU A 51 38.41 33.39 17.17
C LEU A 51 39.19 33.89 15.96
N CYS A 52 40.55 33.91 16.05
CA CYS A 52 41.42 34.22 14.93
C CYS A 52 41.25 33.23 13.76
N PHE A 53 41.14 31.94 14.05
CA PHE A 53 40.81 30.94 13.06
C PHE A 53 39.52 31.31 12.31
N GLY A 54 38.45 31.66 13.03
CA GLY A 54 37.20 32.10 12.41
C GLY A 54 37.38 33.30 11.49
N GLN A 55 38.14 34.31 11.92
CA GLN A 55 38.36 35.54 11.16
C GLN A 55 39.18 35.30 9.88
N CYS A 56 40.19 34.46 9.92
CA CYS A 56 41.01 34.11 8.75
C CYS A 56 40.28 33.22 7.75
N PHE A 57 39.48 32.25 8.21
CA PHE A 57 38.80 31.32 7.34
C PHE A 57 37.55 31.89 6.67
N ARG A 58 36.78 32.78 7.34
CA ARG A 58 35.51 33.33 6.86
C ARG A 58 35.55 33.84 5.41
N PRO A 59 36.47 34.71 4.98
CA PRO A 59 36.48 35.26 3.62
C PRO A 59 36.82 34.22 2.56
N PHE A 60 37.70 33.26 2.86
CA PHE A 60 38.02 32.17 1.92
C PHE A 60 36.85 31.20 1.76
N VAL A 61 36.16 30.86 2.83
CA VAL A 61 34.95 30.03 2.81
C VAL A 61 33.84 30.73 2.06
N LEU A 62 33.67 32.04 2.20
CA LEU A 62 32.71 32.86 1.46
C LEU A 62 32.99 32.82 -0.06
N VAL A 63 34.24 32.97 -0.47
CA VAL A 63 34.66 32.86 -1.87
C VAL A 63 34.38 31.46 -2.38
N ALA A 64 34.78 30.41 -1.63
CA ALA A 64 34.54 29.01 -2.01
C ALA A 64 33.05 28.71 -2.15
N PHE A 65 32.24 29.26 -1.24
CA PHE A 65 30.79 29.10 -1.29
C PHE A 65 30.19 29.75 -2.55
N PHE A 66 30.49 31.02 -2.88
CA PHE A 66 29.96 31.66 -4.06
C PHE A 66 30.54 31.17 -5.38
N TRP A 67 31.72 30.52 -5.34
CA TRP A 67 32.23 29.78 -6.50
C TRP A 67 31.56 28.44 -6.74
N THR A 68 30.86 27.92 -5.74
CA THR A 68 30.12 26.65 -5.84
C THR A 68 28.63 26.88 -6.01
N PHE A 69 28.09 27.98 -5.45
CA PHE A 69 26.69 28.29 -5.40
C PHE A 69 26.33 29.59 -6.20
N PRO A 70 25.20 29.69 -6.90
CA PRO A 70 24.20 28.62 -7.19
C PRO A 70 24.64 27.68 -8.31
N ARG A 71 25.57 28.06 -9.14
CA ARG A 71 26.16 27.23 -10.22
C ARG A 71 27.69 27.23 -10.09
N PRO A 72 28.31 26.04 -10.06
CA PRO A 72 29.75 25.95 -9.86
C PRO A 72 30.54 26.59 -11.01
N PHE A 73 31.60 27.30 -10.65
CA PHE A 73 32.58 27.78 -11.59
C PHE A 73 33.54 26.62 -11.99
N LYS A 74 33.98 26.58 -13.23
CA LYS A 74 34.97 25.57 -13.71
C LYS A 74 36.26 25.56 -12.88
N LEU A 75 36.61 26.68 -12.22
CA LEU A 75 37.75 26.77 -11.33
C LEU A 75 37.64 25.81 -10.12
N MET A 76 36.41 25.62 -9.58
CA MET A 76 36.18 24.73 -8.42
C MET A 76 36.29 23.24 -8.78
N GLU A 77 36.31 22.85 -10.05
CA GLU A 77 36.58 21.48 -10.50
C GLU A 77 38.04 21.11 -10.28
N ARG A 78 38.95 22.08 -10.28
CA ARG A 78 40.40 21.87 -10.11
C ARG A 78 40.76 21.57 -8.64
N LYS A 79 41.28 20.41 -8.35
CA LYS A 79 41.63 19.96 -6.99
C LYS A 79 42.60 20.90 -6.26
N TRP A 80 43.57 21.53 -6.99
CA TRP A 80 44.54 22.43 -6.39
C TRP A 80 43.88 23.73 -5.89
N VAL A 81 42.89 24.30 -6.59
CA VAL A 81 42.15 25.50 -6.16
C VAL A 81 41.44 25.24 -4.84
N ARG A 82 40.75 24.12 -4.73
CA ARG A 82 40.07 23.73 -3.49
C ARG A 82 41.06 23.58 -2.31
N ARG A 83 42.22 22.97 -2.57
CA ARG A 83 43.26 22.86 -1.53
C ARG A 83 43.80 24.21 -1.12
N LEU A 84 44.06 25.10 -2.06
CA LEU A 84 44.57 26.45 -1.80
C LEU A 84 43.60 27.25 -0.91
N LEU A 85 42.32 27.21 -1.17
CA LEU A 85 41.28 27.90 -0.39
C LEU A 85 41.21 27.43 1.08
N PHE A 86 41.72 26.26 1.41
CA PHE A 86 41.80 25.75 2.77
C PHE A 86 43.19 25.88 3.41
N ILE A 87 44.25 25.75 2.63
CA ILE A 87 45.65 25.83 3.14
C ILE A 87 45.99 27.28 3.46
N LEU A 88 45.67 28.25 2.59
CA LEU A 88 46.00 29.65 2.78
C LEU A 88 45.48 30.23 4.10
N PRO A 89 44.16 30.09 4.44
CA PRO A 89 43.67 30.60 5.71
C PRO A 89 44.28 29.89 6.92
N LEU A 90 44.66 28.61 6.79
CA LEU A 90 45.35 27.90 7.84
C LEU A 90 46.72 28.50 8.10
N VAL A 91 47.50 28.76 7.04
CA VAL A 91 48.82 29.39 7.13
C VAL A 91 48.71 30.78 7.76
N PHE A 92 47.75 31.61 7.34
CA PHE A 92 47.51 32.94 7.95
C PHE A 92 47.11 32.80 9.41
N SER A 93 46.27 31.85 9.78
CA SER A 93 45.90 31.62 11.19
C SER A 93 47.11 31.27 12.06
N VAL A 94 48.01 30.40 11.55
CA VAL A 94 49.21 30.00 12.27
C VAL A 94 50.19 31.17 12.40
N ILE A 95 50.40 31.95 11.33
CA ILE A 95 51.27 33.16 11.37
C ILE A 95 50.75 34.17 12.40
N PHE A 96 49.44 34.42 12.39
CA PHE A 96 48.82 35.35 13.35
C PHE A 96 48.96 34.83 14.78
N LEU A 97 48.72 33.54 15.02
CA LEU A 97 48.88 32.92 16.32
C LEU A 97 50.32 33.01 16.85
N VAL A 98 51.31 32.68 16.01
CA VAL A 98 52.72 32.77 16.36
C VAL A 98 53.10 34.20 16.69
N THR A 99 52.65 35.16 15.89
CA THR A 99 52.92 36.59 16.15
C THR A 99 52.30 37.06 17.45
N LEU A 100 51.07 36.60 17.76
CA LEU A 100 50.36 36.91 19.01
C LEU A 100 51.08 36.33 20.23
N VAL A 101 51.57 35.08 20.16
CA VAL A 101 52.35 34.44 21.24
C VAL A 101 53.65 35.16 21.46
N ILE A 102 54.38 35.55 20.39
CA ILE A 102 55.64 36.30 20.48
C ILE A 102 55.41 37.65 21.15
N THR A 103 54.37 38.39 20.75
CA THR A 103 54.06 39.68 21.33
C THR A 103 53.70 39.57 22.82
N PHE A 104 52.96 38.52 23.17
CA PHE A 104 52.59 38.22 24.56
C PHE A 104 53.82 37.92 25.43
N LYS A 105 54.81 37.15 24.90
CA LYS A 105 56.01 36.75 25.61
C LYS A 105 56.99 37.91 25.82
N PHE A 106 57.01 38.94 24.95
CA PHE A 106 57.93 40.09 24.98
C PHE A 106 57.29 41.37 25.45
N ASN A 107 56.26 41.32 26.31
CA ASN A 107 55.61 42.48 26.99
C ASN A 107 55.26 43.62 26.05
N GLY A 108 54.89 43.41 24.82
CA GLY A 108 54.35 44.45 23.95
C GLY A 108 55.36 45.32 23.19
N GLU A 109 56.70 45.14 23.34
CA GLU A 109 57.72 45.93 22.60
C GLU A 109 57.66 45.80 21.07
N LYS A 110 56.90 44.79 20.54
CA LYS A 110 56.71 44.53 19.10
C LYS A 110 55.27 44.79 18.57
N PHE A 111 54.50 45.67 19.17
CA PHE A 111 53.16 46.06 18.70
C PHE A 111 53.13 46.52 17.24
N GLY A 112 54.22 47.06 16.70
CA GLY A 112 54.31 47.46 15.29
C GLY A 112 54.11 46.34 14.30
N ILE A 113 54.62 45.11 14.57
CA ILE A 113 54.49 43.97 13.67
C ILE A 113 53.04 43.42 13.66
N ILE A 114 52.38 43.40 14.82
CA ILE A 114 50.95 43.02 14.91
C ILE A 114 50.06 43.97 14.14
N ASN A 115 50.29 45.27 14.23
CA ASN A 115 49.52 46.27 13.51
C ASN A 115 49.70 46.14 12.00
N ILE A 116 50.91 45.87 11.52
CA ILE A 116 51.20 45.64 10.11
C ILE A 116 50.46 44.36 9.63
N LEU A 117 50.51 43.27 10.41
CA LEU A 117 49.85 42.01 10.08
C LEU A 117 48.31 42.15 10.12
N ASN A 118 47.78 42.86 11.10
CA ASN A 118 46.36 43.13 11.23
C ASN A 118 45.84 43.98 10.05
N ASN A 119 46.58 45.01 9.66
CA ASN A 119 46.26 45.85 8.51
C ASN A 119 46.29 45.01 7.22
N PHE A 120 47.33 44.18 7.03
CA PHE A 120 47.41 43.26 5.89
C PHE A 120 46.23 42.32 5.86
N LEU A 121 45.86 41.71 6.98
CA LEU A 121 44.74 40.82 7.09
C LEU A 121 43.42 41.54 6.75
N THR A 122 43.25 42.75 7.21
CA THR A 122 42.10 43.60 6.93
C THR A 122 41.96 43.87 5.42
N TYR A 123 43.05 44.29 4.74
CA TYR A 123 43.03 44.51 3.30
C TYR A 123 42.76 43.21 2.53
N LEU A 124 43.31 42.09 2.96
CA LEU A 124 43.06 40.75 2.34
C LEU A 124 41.58 40.37 2.48
N ILE A 125 40.98 40.61 3.66
CA ILE A 125 39.55 40.35 3.89
C ILE A 125 38.68 41.22 2.95
N TRP A 126 39.00 42.50 2.76
CA TRP A 126 38.29 43.38 1.83
C TRP A 126 38.39 42.87 0.38
N ILE A 127 39.59 42.48 -0.08
CA ILE A 127 39.81 41.95 -1.40
C ILE A 127 39.00 40.66 -1.62
N LEU A 128 39.06 39.72 -0.68
CA LEU A 128 38.35 38.46 -0.79
C LEU A 128 36.83 38.62 -0.74
N ASN A 129 36.31 39.53 0.09
CA ASN A 129 34.88 39.85 0.11
C ASN A 129 34.42 40.46 -1.24
N THR A 130 35.24 41.33 -1.84
CA THR A 130 34.97 41.90 -3.16
C THR A 130 34.95 40.83 -4.25
N VAL A 131 35.91 39.90 -4.22
CA VAL A 131 35.94 38.73 -5.12
C VAL A 131 34.68 37.85 -4.92
N ALA A 132 34.25 37.61 -3.70
CA ALA A 132 33.08 36.84 -3.37
C ALA A 132 31.79 37.48 -3.93
N ILE A 133 31.60 38.80 -3.69
CA ILE A 133 30.44 39.56 -4.18
C ILE A 133 30.43 39.62 -5.71
N THR A 134 31.59 39.92 -6.32
CA THR A 134 31.71 39.90 -7.80
C THR A 134 31.37 38.56 -8.39
N SER A 135 31.81 37.47 -7.74
CA SER A 135 31.48 36.12 -8.16
C SER A 135 29.97 35.84 -8.07
N LEU A 136 29.31 36.33 -7.03
CA LEU A 136 27.85 36.19 -6.88
C LEU A 136 27.10 37.00 -7.97
N ILE A 137 27.57 38.19 -8.33
CA ILE A 137 27.03 39.01 -9.44
C ILE A 137 27.20 38.29 -10.76
N ILE A 138 28.36 37.70 -11.04
CA ILE A 138 28.59 36.90 -12.27
C ILE A 138 27.66 35.72 -12.28
N ASN A 139 27.48 34.98 -11.18
CA ASN A 139 26.55 33.88 -11.08
C ASN A 139 25.09 34.31 -11.31
N TYR A 140 24.68 35.45 -10.74
CA TYR A 140 23.36 36.04 -10.97
C TYR A 140 23.08 36.28 -12.46
N ARG A 141 24.08 36.83 -13.19
CA ARG A 141 23.97 37.08 -14.65
C ARG A 141 23.89 35.80 -15.47
N ARG A 142 24.44 34.70 -14.98
CA ARG A 142 24.40 33.36 -15.64
C ARG A 142 23.04 32.64 -15.51
N LEU A 143 22.20 33.03 -14.56
CA LEU A 143 20.88 32.44 -14.36
C LEU A 143 19.91 32.93 -15.43
N LYS A 144 19.11 32.00 -16.00
CA LYS A 144 18.22 32.28 -17.12
C LYS A 144 16.80 32.64 -16.69
N THR A 145 16.25 32.01 -15.65
CA THR A 145 14.85 32.17 -15.23
C THR A 145 14.70 33.22 -14.13
N LYS A 146 13.55 33.92 -14.11
CA LYS A 146 13.21 34.90 -13.06
C LYS A 146 13.15 34.25 -11.67
N GLU A 147 12.74 33.00 -11.60
CA GLU A 147 12.61 32.27 -10.36
C GLU A 147 13.95 31.89 -9.73
N GLU A 148 14.93 31.49 -10.55
CA GLU A 148 16.31 31.25 -10.09
C GLU A 148 17.01 32.57 -9.66
N LYS A 149 16.67 33.70 -10.26
CA LYS A 149 17.28 35.00 -9.99
C LYS A 149 16.81 35.62 -8.66
N LYS A 150 15.52 35.48 -8.30
CA LYS A 150 14.93 36.10 -7.12
C LYS A 150 15.70 35.83 -5.82
N PRO A 151 16.01 34.56 -5.45
CA PRO A 151 16.70 34.27 -4.19
C PRO A 151 18.15 34.81 -4.17
N VAL A 152 18.85 34.74 -5.30
CA VAL A 152 20.21 35.25 -5.41
C VAL A 152 20.21 36.78 -5.31
N PHE A 153 19.21 37.47 -5.87
CA PHE A 153 19.01 38.91 -5.74
C PHE A 153 18.79 39.35 -4.28
N ILE A 154 17.98 38.59 -3.52
CA ILE A 154 17.73 38.88 -2.11
C ILE A 154 19.03 38.83 -1.29
N VAL A 155 19.86 37.82 -1.55
CA VAL A 155 21.17 37.66 -0.91
C VAL A 155 22.10 38.82 -1.32
N LEU A 156 22.15 39.17 -2.61
CA LEU A 156 22.93 40.31 -3.12
C LEU A 156 22.51 41.64 -2.48
N ALA A 157 21.20 41.91 -2.38
CA ALA A 157 20.66 43.10 -1.78
C ALA A 157 21.06 43.21 -0.30
N ALA A 158 20.97 42.12 0.47
CA ALA A 158 21.38 42.05 1.85
C ALA A 158 22.89 42.29 2.02
N PHE A 159 23.73 41.75 1.13
CA PHE A 159 25.17 42.05 1.14
C PHE A 159 25.48 43.50 0.79
N ALA A 160 24.75 44.10 -0.15
CA ALA A 160 24.93 45.53 -0.50
C ALA A 160 24.59 46.43 0.68
N ILE A 161 23.49 46.14 1.38
CA ILE A 161 23.07 46.90 2.58
C ILE A 161 24.10 46.71 3.71
N ALA A 162 24.56 45.49 3.96
CA ALA A 162 25.56 45.18 4.96
C ALA A 162 26.92 45.89 4.66
N LEU A 163 27.33 45.91 3.38
CA LEU A 163 28.53 46.58 2.93
C LEU A 163 28.40 48.11 3.16
N ALA A 164 27.27 48.73 2.78
CA ALA A 164 27.00 50.12 3.02
C ALA A 164 27.04 50.48 4.53
N ALA A 165 26.42 49.62 5.36
CA ALA A 165 26.47 49.79 6.81
C ALA A 165 27.91 49.67 7.36
N THR A 166 28.70 48.75 6.83
CA THR A 166 30.11 48.57 7.23
C THR A 166 30.96 49.78 6.83
N VAL A 167 30.81 50.30 5.60
CA VAL A 167 31.51 51.48 5.13
C VAL A 167 31.13 52.70 5.96
N TYR A 168 29.82 52.88 6.26
CA TYR A 168 29.36 53.95 7.14
C TYR A 168 30.02 53.88 8.52
N THR A 169 30.00 52.72 9.18
CA THR A 169 30.53 52.55 10.54
C THR A 169 32.05 52.65 10.61
N THR A 170 32.78 52.25 9.57
CA THR A 170 34.26 52.25 9.58
C THR A 170 34.88 53.56 9.07
N THR A 171 34.19 54.32 8.21
CA THR A 171 34.77 55.49 7.54
C THR A 171 34.01 56.81 7.84
N ILE A 172 32.68 56.79 7.74
CA ILE A 172 31.86 57.98 7.83
C ILE A 172 31.59 58.40 9.30
N ALA A 173 31.18 57.40 10.10
CA ALA A 173 30.81 57.64 11.48
C ALA A 173 32.00 58.14 12.35
N PRO A 174 33.25 57.60 12.23
CA PRO A 174 34.43 58.18 12.93
C PRO A 174 34.76 59.58 12.52
N ALA A 175 34.45 59.98 11.28
CA ALA A 175 34.70 61.36 10.81
C ALA A 175 33.70 62.41 11.36
N ILE A 176 32.53 61.93 11.84
CA ILE A 176 31.46 62.81 12.36
C ILE A 176 31.56 63.01 13.89
N SER A 177 32.09 62.02 14.63
CA SER A 177 32.12 62.05 16.10
C SER A 177 33.33 61.31 16.67
N ASP A 178 34.09 61.96 17.54
CA ASP A 178 35.25 61.40 18.26
C ASP A 178 34.81 60.39 19.38
N THR A 179 33.52 60.39 19.79
CA THR A 179 33.01 59.57 20.87
C THR A 179 32.27 58.29 20.29
N VAL A 180 33.01 57.47 19.57
CA VAL A 180 32.54 56.51 18.69
C VAL A 180 31.75 55.31 19.33
N PHE A 181 32.15 54.90 20.52
CA PHE A 181 31.66 53.64 21.08
C PHE A 181 30.46 53.75 22.03
N ASN A 182 29.98 54.91 22.40
CA ASN A 182 28.87 55.14 23.32
C ASN A 182 27.59 55.73 22.67
N SER A 183 27.62 55.96 21.36
CA SER A 183 26.50 56.58 20.64
C SER A 183 25.66 55.55 19.89
N PRO A 184 24.30 55.56 20.03
CA PRO A 184 23.39 54.69 19.30
C PRO A 184 23.57 54.75 17.77
N GLN A 185 24.07 55.85 17.24
CA GLN A 185 24.34 56.09 15.82
C GLN A 185 25.35 55.08 15.22
N TYR A 186 26.21 54.51 16.05
CA TYR A 186 27.20 53.50 15.64
C TYR A 186 26.64 52.07 15.62
N TYR A 187 25.78 51.72 16.55
CA TYR A 187 25.26 50.35 16.71
C TYR A 187 24.09 50.08 15.77
N THR A 188 23.30 51.12 15.42
CA THR A 188 22.13 50.95 14.57
C THR A 188 22.48 50.41 13.17
N PRO A 189 23.54 50.88 12.46
CA PRO A 189 23.92 50.31 11.17
C PRO A 189 24.50 48.89 11.26
N ILE A 190 25.16 48.53 12.36
CA ILE A 190 25.69 47.19 12.58
C ILE A 190 24.57 46.15 12.63
N ILE A 191 23.40 46.52 13.16
CA ILE A 191 22.21 45.64 13.17
C ILE A 191 21.79 45.26 11.75
N LEU A 192 22.02 46.09 10.74
CA LEU A 192 21.72 45.80 9.34
C LEU A 192 22.54 44.63 8.77
N ILE A 193 23.70 44.30 9.36
CA ILE A 193 24.51 43.15 8.97
C ILE A 193 23.76 41.85 9.23
N ILE A 194 22.84 41.82 10.20
CA ILE A 194 21.95 40.67 10.49
C ILE A 194 21.04 40.34 9.31
N LEU A 195 20.78 41.30 8.40
CA LEU A 195 19.99 41.01 7.18
C LEU A 195 20.64 39.97 6.28
N VAL A 196 21.97 39.80 6.31
CA VAL A 196 22.68 38.82 5.48
C VAL A 196 22.28 37.38 5.87
N PRO A 197 22.44 36.92 7.13
CA PRO A 197 21.99 35.58 7.51
C PRO A 197 20.48 35.39 7.36
N ILE A 198 19.65 36.42 7.58
CA ILE A 198 18.21 36.38 7.36
C ILE A 198 17.90 36.21 5.89
N ALA A 199 18.55 36.91 4.98
CA ALA A 199 18.37 36.82 3.54
C ALA A 199 18.77 35.43 3.01
N PHE A 200 19.87 34.86 3.54
CA PHE A 200 20.27 33.49 3.23
C PHE A 200 19.24 32.48 3.73
N ALA A 201 18.83 32.58 4.99
CA ALA A 201 17.82 31.71 5.56
C ALA A 201 16.53 31.77 4.73
N TYR A 202 16.01 32.96 4.44
CA TYR A 202 14.83 33.17 3.63
C TYR A 202 14.96 32.56 2.22
N SER A 203 16.11 32.81 1.56
CA SER A 203 16.36 32.29 0.20
C SER A 203 16.48 30.77 0.16
N ILE A 204 17.14 30.16 1.15
CA ILE A 204 17.26 28.71 1.28
C ILE A 204 15.89 28.06 1.55
N PHE A 205 15.14 28.63 2.49
CA PHE A 205 13.87 28.03 2.92
C PHE A 205 12.73 28.22 1.91
N LYS A 206 12.56 29.44 1.39
CA LYS A 206 11.45 29.75 0.48
C LYS A 206 11.64 29.18 -0.90
N TYR A 207 12.86 29.21 -1.43
CA TYR A 207 13.15 28.81 -2.82
C TYR A 207 13.85 27.47 -2.92
N GLN A 208 13.99 26.73 -1.82
CA GLN A 208 14.61 25.39 -1.75
C GLN A 208 15.94 25.29 -2.55
N MET A 209 16.77 26.34 -2.46
CA MET A 209 17.99 26.46 -3.25
C MET A 209 19.06 25.43 -2.88
N MET A 210 18.93 24.77 -1.74
CA MET A 210 19.84 23.74 -1.24
C MET A 210 19.03 22.62 -0.57
N ASP A 211 19.44 21.36 -0.81
CA ASP A 211 18.98 20.21 -0.03
C ASP A 211 19.60 20.27 1.38
N VAL A 212 19.00 21.01 2.24
CA VAL A 212 19.38 21.02 3.68
C VAL A 212 18.71 19.83 4.33
N SER A 213 19.46 19.04 5.11
CA SER A 213 18.87 17.89 5.80
C SER A 213 17.67 18.36 6.63
N VAL A 214 16.61 17.57 6.65
CA VAL A 214 15.35 17.88 7.34
C VAL A 214 15.59 18.24 8.82
N VAL A 215 16.56 17.57 9.44
CA VAL A 215 16.95 17.80 10.83
C VAL A 215 17.51 19.22 11.02
N VAL A 216 18.44 19.65 10.16
CA VAL A 216 19.04 20.99 10.26
C VAL A 216 18.04 22.08 9.91
N LYS A 217 17.21 21.84 8.91
CA LYS A 217 16.13 22.75 8.53
C LYS A 217 15.14 22.98 9.70
N ASN A 218 14.72 21.90 10.33
CA ASN A 218 13.84 21.96 11.49
C ASN A 218 14.52 22.60 12.71
N THR A 219 15.78 22.25 13.00
CA THR A 219 16.55 22.82 14.11
C THR A 219 16.76 24.32 13.94
N LEU A 220 17.11 24.79 12.74
CA LEU A 220 17.25 26.22 12.48
C LEU A 220 15.92 26.96 12.59
N MET A 221 14.87 26.43 11.99
CA MET A 221 13.55 27.06 11.99
C MET A 221 12.93 27.10 13.39
N TYR A 222 12.87 25.94 14.04
CA TYR A 222 12.28 25.88 15.39
C TYR A 222 13.21 26.47 16.46
N GLY A 223 14.51 26.31 16.29
CA GLY A 223 15.50 26.91 17.20
C GLY A 223 15.47 28.42 17.15
N THR A 224 15.48 29.05 15.97
CA THR A 224 15.39 30.53 15.83
C THR A 224 14.02 31.04 16.28
N ALA A 225 12.93 30.35 15.96
CA ALA A 225 11.59 30.71 16.41
C ALA A 225 11.49 30.66 17.95
N THR A 226 11.98 29.57 18.54
CA THR A 226 11.98 29.40 20.01
C THR A 226 12.89 30.43 20.69
N LEU A 227 14.08 30.69 20.14
CA LEU A 227 14.99 31.68 20.65
C LEU A 227 14.39 33.10 20.58
N SER A 228 13.78 33.47 19.43
CA SER A 228 13.10 34.77 19.29
C SER A 228 12.00 34.96 20.31
N LEU A 229 11.19 33.92 20.50
CA LEU A 229 10.12 33.90 21.49
C LEU A 229 10.68 34.01 22.92
N ALA A 230 11.74 33.25 23.23
CA ALA A 230 12.43 33.33 24.53
C ALA A 230 12.99 34.71 24.83
N VAL A 231 13.58 35.40 23.84
CA VAL A 231 14.05 36.79 23.96
C VAL A 231 12.90 37.75 24.26
N VAL A 232 11.77 37.63 23.54
CA VAL A 232 10.59 38.47 23.82
C VAL A 232 10.08 38.22 25.24
N TYR A 233 9.97 36.95 25.65
CA TYR A 233 9.56 36.61 27.03
C TYR A 233 10.52 37.14 28.09
N PHE A 234 11.84 37.07 27.84
CA PHE A 234 12.84 37.62 28.74
C PHE A 234 12.63 39.10 28.93
N PHE A 235 12.44 39.89 27.86
CA PHE A 235 12.17 41.31 27.94
C PHE A 235 10.86 41.63 28.67
N VAL A 236 9.80 40.87 28.38
CA VAL A 236 8.50 41.06 29.05
C VAL A 236 8.62 40.77 30.54
N ILE A 237 9.27 39.69 30.95
CA ILE A 237 9.51 39.35 32.37
C ILE A 237 10.37 40.44 33.05
N TYR A 238 11.43 40.87 32.37
CA TYR A 238 12.31 41.90 32.90
C TYR A 238 11.57 43.23 33.15
N TYR A 239 10.83 43.73 32.15
CA TYR A 239 10.08 44.98 32.28
C TYR A 239 8.94 44.90 33.29
N LEU A 240 8.17 43.79 33.29
CA LEU A 240 7.11 43.56 34.27
C LEU A 240 7.68 43.42 35.68
N GLY A 241 8.75 42.65 35.84
CA GLY A 241 9.43 42.46 37.12
C GLY A 241 9.93 43.79 37.68
N GLN A 242 10.54 44.62 36.84
CA GLN A 242 11.02 45.95 37.25
C GLN A 242 9.88 46.94 37.59
N SER A 243 8.77 46.88 36.85
CA SER A 243 7.60 47.73 37.10
C SER A 243 6.89 47.35 38.41
N ILE A 244 6.71 46.06 38.66
CA ILE A 244 6.08 45.55 39.87
C ILE A 244 6.97 45.77 41.09
N SER A 245 8.29 45.57 40.95
CA SER A 245 9.25 45.81 42.01
C SER A 245 9.27 47.30 42.46
N ARG A 246 9.10 48.24 41.53
CA ARG A 246 8.98 49.70 41.89
C ARG A 246 7.68 50.00 42.64
N ALA A 247 6.64 49.22 42.43
CA ALA A 247 5.32 49.44 43.04
C ALA A 247 5.18 48.80 44.44
N ILE A 248 5.88 47.66 44.73
CA ILE A 248 5.68 46.84 45.94
C ILE A 248 6.86 46.95 46.92
N GLY A 249 8.02 47.50 46.48
CA GLY A 249 9.25 47.58 47.30
C GLY A 249 10.24 46.44 47.03
N THR A 250 11.49 46.65 47.53
CA THR A 250 12.64 45.79 47.15
C THR A 250 12.68 44.43 47.84
N ASP A 251 11.99 44.24 48.97
CA ASP A 251 12.12 43.04 49.81
C ASP A 251 11.49 41.79 49.24
N PHE A 252 10.58 41.91 48.27
CA PHE A 252 9.88 40.78 47.64
C PHE A 252 10.28 40.52 46.19
N GLN A 253 11.35 41.16 45.69
CA GLN A 253 11.74 41.06 44.27
C GLN A 253 11.97 39.63 43.77
N GLY A 254 12.63 38.81 44.57
CA GLY A 254 12.92 37.40 44.21
C GLY A 254 11.67 36.53 44.12
N LEU A 255 10.74 36.74 45.04
CA LEU A 255 9.50 35.95 45.08
C LEU A 255 8.57 36.33 43.92
N ILE A 256 8.43 37.64 43.63
CA ILE A 256 7.63 38.13 42.51
C ILE A 256 8.21 37.65 41.16
N ALA A 257 9.54 37.75 41.00
CA ALA A 257 10.20 37.25 39.79
C ALA A 257 9.98 35.73 39.60
N GLY A 258 10.04 34.96 40.68
CA GLY A 258 9.78 33.53 40.67
C GLY A 258 8.34 33.18 40.25
N VAL A 259 7.34 33.87 40.82
CA VAL A 259 5.93 33.67 40.45
C VAL A 259 5.66 34.05 38.98
N ILE A 260 6.19 35.18 38.53
CA ILE A 260 6.08 35.61 37.14
C ILE A 260 6.73 34.58 36.22
N PHE A 261 7.92 34.09 36.57
CA PHE A 261 8.61 33.06 35.77
C PHE A 261 7.79 31.78 35.62
N ILE A 262 7.18 31.27 36.70
CA ILE A 262 6.35 30.09 36.67
C ILE A 262 5.11 30.29 35.79
N LEU A 263 4.41 31.43 35.96
CA LEU A 263 3.24 31.75 35.12
C LEU A 263 3.60 31.84 33.64
N PHE A 264 4.70 32.47 33.31
CA PHE A 264 5.17 32.55 31.93
C PHE A 264 5.66 31.21 31.38
N ALA A 265 6.28 30.37 32.20
CA ALA A 265 6.70 29.04 31.79
C ALA A 265 5.50 28.15 31.35
N LEU A 266 4.37 28.26 32.06
CA LEU A 266 3.13 27.54 31.71
C LEU A 266 2.54 28.04 30.39
N VAL A 267 2.55 29.35 30.14
CA VAL A 267 2.02 29.93 28.91
C VAL A 267 2.99 29.74 27.73
N PHE A 268 4.30 29.69 28.01
CA PHE A 268 5.33 29.57 26.98
C PHE A 268 5.18 28.35 26.08
N GLN A 269 4.87 27.17 26.65
CA GLN A 269 4.74 25.95 25.91
C GLN A 269 3.63 26.04 24.83
N SER A 270 2.45 26.51 25.24
CA SER A 270 1.31 26.66 24.30
C SER A 270 1.57 27.74 23.25
N THR A 271 2.20 28.88 23.67
CA THR A 271 2.54 29.95 22.75
C THR A 271 3.61 29.54 21.76
N LYS A 272 4.62 28.78 22.22
CA LYS A 272 5.67 28.21 21.37
C LYS A 272 5.09 27.31 20.28
N ASP A 273 4.19 26.40 20.64
CA ASP A 273 3.61 25.45 19.69
C ASP A 273 2.72 26.16 18.65
N ASN A 274 1.91 27.12 19.08
CA ASN A 274 1.12 27.96 18.18
C ASN A 274 2.00 28.80 17.25
N PHE A 275 3.08 29.37 17.76
CA PHE A 275 4.03 30.16 16.98
C PHE A 275 4.79 29.30 15.98
N GLN A 276 5.21 28.09 16.37
CA GLN A 276 5.83 27.14 15.47
C GLN A 276 4.88 26.70 14.35
N ASN A 277 3.61 26.43 14.66
CA ASN A 277 2.59 26.11 13.69
C ASN A 277 2.32 27.29 12.73
N PHE A 278 2.26 28.50 13.24
CA PHE A 278 2.11 29.71 12.43
C PHE A 278 3.30 29.88 11.47
N ILE A 279 4.53 29.73 11.95
CA ILE A 279 5.72 29.78 11.10
C ILE A 279 5.69 28.68 10.04
N THR A 280 5.37 27.43 10.43
CA THR A 280 5.28 26.32 9.50
C THR A 280 4.24 26.56 8.41
N SER A 281 3.06 27.05 8.76
CA SER A 281 1.98 27.34 7.81
C SER A 281 2.35 28.48 6.85
N LYS A 282 3.10 29.47 7.32
CA LYS A 282 3.49 30.65 6.51
C LYS A 282 4.67 30.37 5.60
N PHE A 283 5.66 29.61 6.09
CA PHE A 283 6.91 29.36 5.36
C PHE A 283 6.89 28.04 4.56
N TYR A 284 6.00 27.11 4.92
CA TYR A 284 5.83 25.84 4.23
C TYR A 284 4.36 25.52 3.92
N PRO A 285 3.65 26.41 3.23
CA PRO A 285 2.22 26.23 2.94
C PRO A 285 1.96 24.94 2.13
N GLU A 286 2.88 24.54 1.25
CA GLU A 286 2.74 23.31 0.45
C GLU A 286 2.87 22.05 1.32
N GLN A 287 3.82 22.00 2.26
CA GLN A 287 3.98 20.82 3.14
C GLN A 287 2.79 20.64 4.08
N PHE A 288 2.26 21.76 4.61
CA PHE A 288 1.07 21.74 5.45
C PHE A 288 -0.17 21.29 4.66
N ALA A 289 -0.30 21.78 3.42
CA ALA A 289 -1.36 21.34 2.51
C ALA A 289 -1.27 19.85 2.20
N TYR A 290 -0.08 19.31 1.93
CA TYR A 290 0.11 17.90 1.61
C TYR A 290 -0.20 16.97 2.78
N GLN A 291 0.19 17.30 4.01
CA GLN A 291 -0.19 16.51 5.19
C GLN A 291 -1.70 16.45 5.37
N LYS A 292 -2.38 17.58 5.20
CA LYS A 292 -3.86 17.64 5.27
C LYS A 292 -4.52 16.80 4.17
N VAL A 293 -3.95 16.82 2.96
CA VAL A 293 -4.40 16.01 1.82
C VAL A 293 -4.29 14.53 2.13
N LEU A 294 -3.17 14.10 2.70
CA LEU A 294 -2.90 12.69 2.97
C LEU A 294 -3.85 12.14 4.04
N VAL A 295 -4.07 12.90 5.10
CA VAL A 295 -5.04 12.55 6.14
C VAL A 295 -6.45 12.49 5.56
N LYS A 296 -6.84 13.48 4.76
CA LYS A 296 -8.14 13.50 4.09
C LYS A 296 -8.29 12.33 3.09
N PHE A 297 -7.29 12.09 2.26
CA PHE A 297 -7.29 10.97 1.31
C PHE A 297 -7.42 9.63 2.03
N SER A 298 -6.65 9.40 3.10
CA SER A 298 -6.73 8.17 3.90
C SER A 298 -8.13 7.98 4.51
N SER A 299 -8.76 9.05 4.98
CA SER A 299 -10.13 9.01 5.51
C SER A 299 -11.16 8.76 4.42
N ASP A 300 -11.10 9.51 3.32
CA ASP A 300 -12.08 9.45 2.23
C ASP A 300 -12.03 8.08 1.53
N VAL A 301 -10.83 7.57 1.22
CA VAL A 301 -10.64 6.29 0.53
C VAL A 301 -11.09 5.10 1.38
N SER A 302 -10.96 5.18 2.70
CA SER A 302 -11.41 4.10 3.60
C SER A 302 -12.94 3.93 3.64
N THR A 303 -13.69 4.95 3.23
CA THR A 303 -15.17 4.94 3.22
C THR A 303 -15.76 4.67 1.83
N LEU A 304 -14.94 4.71 0.77
CA LEU A 304 -15.40 4.49 -0.59
C LEU A 304 -15.62 3.01 -0.87
N VAL A 305 -16.76 2.69 -1.47
CA VAL A 305 -17.11 1.35 -1.95
C VAL A 305 -17.02 1.32 -3.47
N GLY A 306 -16.33 0.32 -4.01
CA GLY A 306 -16.19 0.09 -5.45
C GLY A 306 -14.86 0.57 -6.02
N PHE A 307 -14.29 -0.27 -6.89
CA PHE A 307 -12.98 -0.09 -7.50
C PHE A 307 -12.88 1.23 -8.31
N ASP A 308 -13.86 1.51 -9.15
CA ASP A 308 -13.88 2.71 -9.99
C ASP A 308 -13.98 4.01 -9.18
N ASN A 309 -14.79 4.02 -8.12
CA ASN A 309 -14.96 5.17 -7.25
C ASN A 309 -13.65 5.53 -6.54
N ILE A 310 -12.86 4.52 -6.13
CA ILE A 310 -11.55 4.72 -5.51
C ILE A 310 -10.59 5.34 -6.52
N LEU A 311 -10.52 4.83 -7.76
CA LEU A 311 -9.65 5.36 -8.80
C LEU A 311 -9.99 6.80 -9.18
N ASP A 312 -11.26 7.14 -9.28
CA ASP A 312 -11.70 8.49 -9.59
C ASP A 312 -11.42 9.46 -8.43
N SER A 313 -11.63 9.03 -7.20
CA SER A 313 -11.24 9.80 -6.01
C SER A 313 -9.73 10.03 -5.94
N MET A 314 -8.92 9.02 -6.23
CA MET A 314 -7.46 9.15 -6.35
C MET A 314 -7.08 10.19 -7.39
N LYS A 315 -7.64 10.09 -8.60
CA LYS A 315 -7.38 11.03 -9.70
C LYS A 315 -7.69 12.47 -9.29
N VAL A 316 -8.88 12.71 -8.76
CA VAL A 316 -9.31 14.05 -8.33
C VAL A 316 -8.41 14.58 -7.22
N THR A 317 -8.18 13.78 -6.19
CA THR A 317 -7.38 14.18 -5.03
C THR A 317 -5.94 14.50 -5.41
N PHE A 318 -5.28 13.65 -6.18
CA PHE A 318 -3.91 13.90 -6.59
C PHE A 318 -3.78 15.08 -7.56
N VAL A 319 -4.67 15.21 -8.54
CA VAL A 319 -4.60 16.31 -9.51
C VAL A 319 -4.88 17.67 -8.86
N GLU A 320 -5.94 17.78 -8.09
CA GLU A 320 -6.38 19.06 -7.54
C GLU A 320 -5.51 19.51 -6.36
N MET A 321 -5.23 18.59 -5.43
CA MET A 321 -4.56 18.94 -4.18
C MET A 321 -3.05 19.02 -4.33
N LEU A 322 -2.43 18.19 -5.17
CA LEU A 322 -1.00 18.27 -5.48
C LEU A 322 -0.72 19.25 -6.63
N LYS A 323 -1.77 19.82 -7.23
CA LYS A 323 -1.67 20.77 -8.36
C LYS A 323 -0.81 20.20 -9.49
N LEU A 324 -1.14 19.01 -9.95
CA LEU A 324 -0.41 18.30 -10.99
C LEU A 324 -0.77 18.80 -12.38
N ASN A 325 0.19 18.73 -13.28
CA ASN A 325 -0.06 18.88 -14.72
C ASN A 325 -0.41 17.55 -15.38
N ARG A 326 0.13 16.44 -14.86
CA ARG A 326 -0.09 15.09 -15.41
C ARG A 326 -0.13 14.03 -14.30
N LEU A 327 -1.03 13.07 -14.44
CA LEU A 327 -1.17 11.91 -13.56
C LEU A 327 -1.54 10.68 -14.39
N GLY A 328 -0.88 9.55 -14.15
CA GLY A 328 -1.28 8.23 -14.65
C GLY A 328 -1.42 7.22 -13.50
N ILE A 329 -2.47 6.41 -13.54
CA ILE A 329 -2.71 5.32 -12.61
C ILE A 329 -2.73 4.02 -13.40
N LEU A 330 -1.72 3.18 -13.19
CA LEU A 330 -1.63 1.85 -13.80
C LEU A 330 -1.94 0.79 -12.77
N ILE A 331 -2.77 -0.17 -13.16
CA ILE A 331 -3.18 -1.28 -12.30
C ILE A 331 -3.18 -2.56 -13.11
N LYS A 332 -2.93 -3.69 -12.45
CA LYS A 332 -3.01 -5.03 -13.05
C LYS A 332 -4.44 -5.31 -13.53
N ASP A 333 -4.59 -5.74 -14.80
CA ASP A 333 -5.86 -6.25 -15.30
C ASP A 333 -6.14 -7.66 -14.75
N LYS A 334 -7.43 -8.05 -14.74
CA LYS A 334 -7.87 -9.41 -14.39
C LYS A 334 -7.50 -10.43 -15.48
N LYS A 335 -7.28 -9.97 -16.73
CA LYS A 335 -7.15 -10.83 -17.91
C LYS A 335 -5.72 -11.19 -18.30
N ASP A 336 -4.77 -10.32 -17.97
CA ASP A 336 -3.35 -10.53 -18.24
C ASP A 336 -2.45 -10.13 -17.08
N ASP A 337 -1.15 -10.45 -17.18
CA ASP A 337 -0.16 -10.19 -16.14
C ASP A 337 0.54 -8.85 -16.34
N ASP A 338 -0.10 -7.84 -16.98
CA ASP A 338 0.48 -6.53 -17.22
C ASP A 338 -0.26 -5.41 -16.49
N PHE A 339 0.44 -4.29 -16.24
CA PHE A 339 -0.16 -3.07 -15.73
C PHE A 339 -0.68 -2.22 -16.87
N HIS A 340 -1.97 -1.90 -16.87
CA HIS A 340 -2.64 -1.04 -17.83
C HIS A 340 -2.97 0.32 -17.23
N LEU A 341 -2.90 1.37 -18.04
CA LEU A 341 -3.29 2.71 -17.66
C LEU A 341 -4.82 2.80 -17.55
N VAL A 342 -5.35 2.73 -16.32
CA VAL A 342 -6.80 2.71 -16.05
C VAL A 342 -7.39 4.11 -15.86
N ARG A 343 -6.60 5.07 -15.36
CA ARG A 343 -6.98 6.48 -15.22
C ARG A 343 -5.81 7.37 -15.58
N SER A 344 -6.09 8.47 -16.26
CA SER A 344 -5.07 9.45 -16.62
C SER A 344 -5.61 10.89 -16.56
N PHE A 345 -4.69 11.84 -16.44
CA PHE A 345 -4.94 13.27 -16.53
C PHE A 345 -3.77 13.93 -17.29
N GLY A 346 -4.07 14.70 -18.33
CA GLY A 346 -3.07 15.42 -19.12
C GLY A 346 -2.25 14.56 -20.11
N PHE A 347 -2.52 13.26 -20.26
CA PHE A 347 -1.85 12.39 -21.22
C PHE A 347 -2.38 12.61 -22.64
N SER A 348 -1.48 12.57 -23.61
CA SER A 348 -1.82 12.68 -25.03
C SER A 348 -2.33 11.37 -25.63
N ASN A 349 -1.85 10.23 -25.09
CA ASN A 349 -2.29 8.89 -25.48
C ASN A 349 -2.45 8.02 -24.23
N ALA A 350 -3.65 7.46 -24.04
CA ALA A 350 -4.03 6.68 -22.86
C ALA A 350 -3.64 5.19 -22.95
N ASP A 351 -3.06 4.71 -24.04
CA ASP A 351 -2.65 3.32 -24.18
C ASP A 351 -1.21 3.11 -23.68
N LEU A 352 -1.05 2.73 -22.42
CA LEU A 352 0.25 2.45 -21.78
C LEU A 352 0.17 1.16 -21.01
N THR A 353 1.03 0.20 -21.34
CA THR A 353 1.14 -1.12 -20.70
C THR A 353 2.56 -1.32 -20.18
N ILE A 354 2.70 -1.88 -18.98
CA ILE A 354 3.99 -2.15 -18.31
C ILE A 354 4.01 -3.57 -17.78
N ASP A 355 5.03 -4.35 -18.17
CA ASP A 355 5.27 -5.72 -17.71
C ASP A 355 5.48 -5.75 -16.18
N ILE A 356 4.60 -6.50 -15.49
CA ILE A 356 4.62 -6.63 -14.02
C ILE A 356 5.90 -7.29 -13.54
N ARG A 357 6.41 -8.32 -14.22
CA ARG A 357 7.59 -9.08 -13.76
C ARG A 357 8.84 -8.21 -13.75
N LYS A 358 8.99 -7.36 -14.76
CA LYS A 358 10.11 -6.40 -14.82
C LYS A 358 9.97 -5.30 -13.76
N ALA A 359 8.76 -4.76 -13.57
CA ALA A 359 8.50 -3.77 -12.54
C ALA A 359 8.76 -4.33 -11.12
N GLN A 360 8.30 -5.56 -10.84
CA GLN A 360 8.53 -6.24 -9.57
C GLN A 360 10.04 -6.44 -9.29
N LYS A 361 10.83 -6.86 -10.28
CA LYS A 361 12.29 -7.04 -10.12
C LYS A 361 13.01 -5.75 -9.71
N ILE A 362 12.60 -4.59 -10.24
CA ILE A 362 13.17 -3.29 -9.86
C ILE A 362 12.80 -2.98 -8.41
N VAL A 363 11.54 -3.17 -8.05
CA VAL A 363 11.05 -2.94 -6.69
C VAL A 363 11.73 -3.84 -5.68
N ASP A 364 11.90 -5.13 -5.97
CA ASP A 364 12.58 -6.08 -5.09
C ASP A 364 14.03 -5.68 -4.81
N ARG A 365 14.76 -5.23 -5.83
CA ARG A 365 16.13 -4.69 -5.66
C ARG A 365 16.16 -3.48 -4.74
N LYS A 366 15.18 -2.58 -4.85
CA LYS A 366 15.12 -1.39 -4.01
C LYS A 366 14.68 -1.69 -2.58
N LEU A 367 13.72 -2.58 -2.38
CA LEU A 367 13.28 -3.00 -1.04
C LEU A 367 14.41 -3.67 -0.25
N ALA A 368 15.37 -4.31 -0.93
CA ALA A 368 16.56 -4.88 -0.29
C ALA A 368 17.52 -3.80 0.27
N ILE A 369 17.44 -2.55 -0.22
CA ILE A 369 18.36 -1.46 0.11
C ILE A 369 17.67 -0.38 0.96
N SER A 370 16.37 -0.12 0.74
CA SER A 370 15.64 0.98 1.35
C SER A 370 14.18 0.59 1.63
N SER A 371 13.63 1.10 2.71
CA SER A 371 12.19 0.95 3.04
C SER A 371 11.27 1.83 2.18
N SER A 372 11.81 2.82 1.47
CA SER A 372 11.06 3.71 0.56
C SER A 372 11.44 3.41 -0.88
N VAL A 373 10.47 3.02 -1.69
CA VAL A 373 10.68 2.65 -3.09
C VAL A 373 10.15 3.75 -4.01
N ILE A 374 11.08 4.41 -4.69
CA ILE A 374 10.81 5.36 -5.76
C ILE A 374 11.61 4.87 -6.96
N LEU A 375 10.95 4.71 -8.11
CA LEU A 375 11.64 4.29 -9.32
C LEU A 375 12.31 5.51 -9.95
N GLU A 376 13.64 5.54 -9.92
CA GLU A 376 14.41 6.59 -10.59
C GLU A 376 14.32 6.42 -12.11
N GLN A 377 14.32 7.56 -12.82
CA GLN A 377 14.15 7.56 -14.28
C GLN A 377 15.22 6.73 -15.00
N ASN A 378 16.44 6.70 -14.50
CA ASN A 378 17.53 5.92 -15.11
C ASN A 378 17.32 4.41 -14.96
N GLU A 379 16.91 3.95 -13.77
CA GLU A 379 16.65 2.52 -13.50
C GLU A 379 15.43 2.03 -14.27
N PHE A 380 14.41 2.88 -14.37
CA PHE A 380 13.22 2.59 -15.16
C PHE A 380 13.55 2.54 -16.67
N ALA A 381 14.44 3.43 -17.15
CA ALA A 381 14.89 3.46 -18.54
C ALA A 381 15.71 2.23 -18.94
N GLU A 382 16.50 1.67 -18.03
CA GLU A 382 17.22 0.41 -18.27
C GLU A 382 16.30 -0.79 -18.49
N ALA A 383 15.21 -0.88 -17.72
CA ALA A 383 14.27 -1.99 -17.80
C ALA A 383 13.21 -1.79 -18.91
N PHE A 384 12.85 -0.54 -19.20
CA PHE A 384 11.78 -0.17 -20.13
C PHE A 384 12.20 1.00 -21.03
N PRO A 385 13.15 0.82 -21.95
CA PRO A 385 13.71 1.92 -22.75
C PRO A 385 12.66 2.63 -23.61
N ASP A 386 11.78 1.89 -24.27
CA ASP A 386 10.74 2.44 -25.14
C ASP A 386 9.67 3.22 -24.35
N ILE A 387 9.27 2.67 -23.21
CA ILE A 387 8.29 3.29 -22.31
C ILE A 387 8.88 4.54 -21.67
N SER A 388 10.15 4.50 -21.26
CA SER A 388 10.84 5.65 -20.67
C SER A 388 10.88 6.84 -21.62
N ASN A 389 11.19 6.62 -22.91
CA ASN A 389 11.16 7.67 -23.92
C ASN A 389 9.75 8.28 -24.10
N ARG A 390 8.72 7.44 -24.00
CA ARG A 390 7.33 7.88 -24.05
C ARG A 390 6.94 8.70 -22.82
N LEU A 391 7.33 8.23 -21.62
CA LEU A 391 7.07 8.95 -20.35
C LEU A 391 7.75 10.31 -20.31
N VAL A 392 8.97 10.43 -20.88
CA VAL A 392 9.66 11.72 -21.01
C VAL A 392 8.89 12.68 -21.91
N LYS A 393 8.35 12.23 -23.05
CA LYS A 393 7.50 13.04 -23.94
C LYS A 393 6.21 13.47 -23.23
N GLU A 394 5.67 12.62 -22.37
CA GLU A 394 4.50 12.91 -21.53
C GLU A 394 4.87 13.68 -20.26
N GLU A 395 6.10 14.20 -20.12
CA GLU A 395 6.58 14.97 -18.95
C GLU A 395 6.37 14.25 -17.59
N ILE A 396 6.48 12.93 -17.57
CA ILE A 396 6.43 12.13 -16.35
C ILE A 396 7.84 11.96 -15.81
N TYR A 397 8.05 12.38 -14.56
CA TYR A 397 9.37 12.40 -13.93
C TYR A 397 9.44 11.59 -12.62
N THR A 398 8.30 11.21 -12.07
CA THR A 398 8.24 10.47 -10.80
C THR A 398 7.31 9.27 -10.95
N ILE A 399 7.83 8.08 -10.64
CA ILE A 399 7.10 6.82 -10.70
C ILE A 399 7.13 6.21 -9.31
N ILE A 400 5.94 5.98 -8.75
CA ILE A 400 5.79 5.42 -7.40
C ILE A 400 4.99 4.13 -7.49
N PRO A 401 5.57 2.99 -7.10
CA PRO A 401 4.84 1.74 -7.07
C PRO A 401 3.86 1.70 -5.90
N MET A 402 2.70 1.12 -6.12
CA MET A 402 1.72 0.77 -5.12
C MET A 402 2.03 -0.65 -4.62
N ILE A 403 2.45 -0.78 -3.37
CA ILE A 403 3.02 -2.04 -2.83
C ILE A 403 2.18 -2.54 -1.65
N ILE A 404 1.87 -3.84 -1.66
CA ILE A 404 1.28 -4.58 -0.53
C ILE A 404 2.08 -5.87 -0.31
N LYS A 405 2.54 -6.09 0.93
CA LYS A 405 3.31 -7.30 1.30
C LYS A 405 4.42 -7.62 0.28
N SER A 406 5.20 -6.60 -0.10
CA SER A 406 6.28 -6.66 -1.09
C SER A 406 5.85 -6.93 -2.54
N LYS A 407 4.56 -7.05 -2.85
CA LYS A 407 4.05 -7.18 -4.23
C LYS A 407 3.61 -5.84 -4.78
N VAL A 408 4.01 -5.55 -6.01
CA VAL A 408 3.54 -4.38 -6.76
C VAL A 408 2.16 -4.71 -7.32
N ILE A 409 1.16 -3.89 -6.99
CA ILE A 409 -0.21 -4.03 -7.48
C ILE A 409 -0.56 -2.97 -8.53
N GLY A 410 0.25 -1.92 -8.65
CA GLY A 410 0.09 -0.87 -9.61
C GLY A 410 1.21 0.16 -9.55
N LEU A 411 1.17 1.13 -10.46
CA LEU A 411 2.13 2.23 -10.57
C LEU A 411 1.39 3.57 -10.66
N LEU A 412 1.89 4.55 -9.91
CA LEU A 412 1.46 5.95 -10.03
C LEU A 412 2.52 6.74 -10.79
N LEU A 413 2.13 7.41 -11.84
CA LEU A 413 2.95 8.25 -12.69
C LEU A 413 2.62 9.71 -12.41
N PHE A 414 3.62 10.49 -12.00
CA PHE A 414 3.45 11.91 -11.70
C PHE A 414 4.27 12.78 -12.63
N GLY A 415 3.62 13.78 -13.22
CA GLY A 415 4.28 14.86 -13.94
C GLY A 415 4.82 15.93 -13.02
N LEU A 416 5.09 17.13 -13.58
CA LEU A 416 5.48 18.29 -12.79
C LEU A 416 4.30 18.88 -12.02
N LYS A 417 4.61 19.54 -10.91
CA LYS A 417 3.66 20.45 -10.25
C LYS A 417 3.32 21.60 -11.21
N ARG A 418 2.18 22.25 -11.04
CA ARG A 418 1.84 23.47 -11.81
C ARG A 418 2.86 24.60 -11.65
N SER A 419 3.66 24.57 -10.59
CA SER A 419 4.80 25.47 -10.39
C SER A 419 6.00 25.16 -11.29
N GLY A 420 5.98 24.06 -12.06
CA GLY A 420 7.12 23.60 -12.87
C GLY A 420 8.18 22.83 -12.09
N SER A 421 8.00 22.61 -10.80
CA SER A 421 8.96 21.89 -9.95
C SER A 421 8.67 20.38 -9.90
N GLN A 422 9.72 19.57 -9.75
CA GLN A 422 9.63 18.12 -9.48
C GLN A 422 9.37 17.86 -7.99
N PHE A 423 8.86 16.66 -7.68
CA PHE A 423 8.73 16.18 -6.32
C PHE A 423 10.11 15.80 -5.76
N ALA A 424 10.42 16.19 -4.52
CA ALA A 424 11.69 15.89 -3.86
C ALA A 424 11.53 15.78 -2.33
N GLY A 425 12.40 15.01 -1.70
CA GLY A 425 12.46 14.90 -0.23
C GLY A 425 11.13 14.43 0.37
N LYS A 426 10.58 15.20 1.31
CA LYS A 426 9.33 14.86 2.01
C LYS A 426 8.10 14.68 1.11
N ASP A 427 8.07 15.34 -0.05
CA ASP A 427 6.97 15.15 -1.00
C ASP A 427 6.92 13.71 -1.51
N LEU A 428 8.08 13.11 -1.76
CA LEU A 428 8.19 11.73 -2.22
C LEU A 428 7.78 10.73 -1.13
N ASP A 429 8.15 11.00 0.13
CA ASP A 429 7.71 10.17 1.27
C ASP A 429 6.17 10.19 1.40
N LEU A 430 5.57 11.38 1.25
CA LEU A 430 4.13 11.56 1.30
C LEU A 430 3.42 10.86 0.13
N LEU A 431 3.95 10.99 -1.08
CA LEU A 431 3.41 10.29 -2.26
C LEU A 431 3.51 8.78 -2.11
N THR A 432 4.64 8.26 -1.58
CA THR A 432 4.81 6.83 -1.33
C THR A 432 3.81 6.33 -0.28
N ALA A 433 3.61 7.07 0.81
CA ALA A 433 2.61 6.73 1.81
C ALA A 433 1.18 6.73 1.22
N SER A 434 0.85 7.73 0.38
CA SER A 434 -0.44 7.81 -0.32
C SER A 434 -0.62 6.66 -1.31
N ALA A 435 0.43 6.29 -2.05
CA ALA A 435 0.43 5.16 -2.97
C ALA A 435 0.17 3.84 -2.24
N ASN A 436 0.80 3.62 -1.09
CA ASN A 436 0.58 2.43 -0.29
C ASN A 436 -0.83 2.39 0.32
N GLN A 437 -1.36 3.53 0.75
CA GLN A 437 -2.74 3.62 1.24
C GLN A 437 -3.75 3.34 0.11
N ALA A 438 -3.51 3.90 -1.07
CA ALA A 438 -4.30 3.62 -2.26
C ALA A 438 -4.24 2.13 -2.65
N ALA A 439 -3.06 1.52 -2.55
CA ALA A 439 -2.86 0.09 -2.77
C ALA A 439 -3.79 -0.74 -1.88
N ILE A 440 -3.78 -0.47 -0.58
CA ILE A 440 -4.63 -1.18 0.40
C ILE A 440 -6.11 -1.02 0.05
N ALA A 441 -6.55 0.19 -0.29
CA ALA A 441 -7.94 0.46 -0.64
C ALA A 441 -8.38 -0.29 -1.90
N ILE A 442 -7.54 -0.30 -2.93
CA ILE A 442 -7.78 -1.01 -4.20
C ILE A 442 -7.88 -2.52 -3.96
N GLU A 443 -6.96 -3.09 -3.18
CA GLU A 443 -6.97 -4.52 -2.89
C GLU A 443 -8.19 -4.91 -2.06
N ASN A 444 -8.56 -4.12 -1.07
CA ASN A 444 -9.79 -4.32 -0.30
C ASN A 444 -11.03 -4.29 -1.19
N ALA A 445 -11.13 -3.32 -2.12
CA ALA A 445 -12.25 -3.25 -3.05
C ALA A 445 -12.34 -4.49 -3.94
N ARG A 446 -11.21 -4.99 -4.44
CA ARG A 446 -11.16 -6.23 -5.24
C ARG A 446 -11.61 -7.46 -4.43
N LEU A 447 -11.15 -7.54 -3.18
CA LEU A 447 -11.57 -8.62 -2.28
C LEU A 447 -13.07 -8.58 -2.02
N TYR A 448 -13.64 -7.41 -1.75
CA TYR A 448 -15.09 -7.24 -1.56
C TYR A 448 -15.90 -7.59 -2.81
N GLU A 449 -15.44 -7.17 -4.01
CA GLU A 449 -16.09 -7.56 -5.26
C GLU A 449 -16.08 -9.08 -5.47
N SER A 450 -14.93 -9.72 -5.27
CA SER A 450 -14.79 -11.18 -5.39
C SER A 450 -15.66 -11.92 -4.37
N GLU A 451 -15.72 -11.45 -3.13
CA GLU A 451 -16.58 -12.02 -2.09
C GLU A 451 -18.06 -11.86 -2.42
N ALA A 452 -18.47 -10.69 -2.92
CA ALA A 452 -19.84 -10.43 -3.35
C ALA A 452 -20.25 -11.33 -4.53
N GLU A 453 -19.37 -11.53 -5.52
CA GLU A 453 -19.60 -12.47 -6.63
C GLU A 453 -19.75 -13.92 -6.12
N LYS A 454 -18.89 -14.34 -5.19
CA LYS A 454 -18.97 -15.68 -4.58
C LYS A 454 -20.26 -15.87 -3.82
N LEU A 455 -20.66 -14.93 -2.98
CA LEU A 455 -21.91 -14.97 -2.23
C LEU A 455 -23.14 -14.99 -3.14
N LYS A 456 -23.09 -14.27 -4.26
CA LYS A 456 -24.15 -14.31 -5.27
C LYS A 456 -24.27 -15.71 -5.88
N LEU A 457 -23.14 -16.30 -6.30
CA LEU A 457 -23.11 -17.64 -6.86
C LEU A 457 -23.62 -18.69 -5.85
N GLU A 458 -23.22 -18.61 -4.58
CA GLU A 458 -23.71 -19.49 -3.51
C GLU A 458 -25.23 -19.37 -3.30
N ARG A 459 -25.79 -18.16 -3.39
CA ARG A 459 -27.24 -17.95 -3.32
C ARG A 459 -27.97 -18.57 -4.51
N ASP A 460 -27.43 -18.40 -5.72
CA ASP A 460 -28.02 -18.94 -6.94
C ASP A 460 -28.00 -20.48 -6.91
N LEU A 461 -26.90 -21.08 -6.45
CA LEU A 461 -26.81 -22.53 -6.23
C LEU A 461 -27.76 -23.03 -5.14
N THR A 462 -27.93 -22.28 -4.05
CA THR A 462 -28.88 -22.62 -2.99
C THR A 462 -30.33 -22.59 -3.50
N LEU A 463 -30.67 -21.64 -4.38
CA LEU A 463 -31.96 -21.60 -5.04
C LEU A 463 -32.16 -22.81 -5.98
N ALA A 464 -31.15 -23.12 -6.79
CA ALA A 464 -31.18 -24.31 -7.67
C ALA A 464 -31.39 -25.60 -6.87
N ARG A 465 -30.72 -25.77 -5.72
CA ARG A 465 -30.93 -26.89 -4.80
C ARG A 465 -32.38 -27.03 -4.34
N ARG A 466 -33.00 -25.91 -3.92
CA ARG A 466 -34.42 -25.93 -3.49
C ARG A 466 -35.36 -26.34 -4.61
N ILE A 467 -35.10 -25.87 -5.83
CA ILE A 467 -35.90 -26.24 -7.00
C ILE A 467 -35.73 -27.73 -7.26
N GLN A 468 -34.50 -28.27 -7.29
CA GLN A 468 -34.22 -29.66 -7.52
C GLN A 468 -34.85 -30.57 -6.46
N GLN A 469 -34.71 -30.22 -5.17
CA GLN A 469 -35.37 -30.97 -4.09
C GLN A 469 -36.89 -30.95 -4.20
N GLY A 470 -37.46 -29.90 -4.79
CA GLY A 470 -38.89 -29.81 -5.05
C GLY A 470 -39.38 -30.74 -6.18
N LEU A 471 -38.48 -31.26 -7.01
CA LEU A 471 -38.75 -32.22 -8.08
C LEU A 471 -38.74 -33.67 -7.60
N LEU A 472 -38.12 -33.95 -6.47
CA LEU A 472 -38.10 -35.28 -5.84
C LEU A 472 -39.44 -35.56 -5.14
N PRO A 473 -39.82 -36.84 -4.94
CA PRO A 473 -41.05 -37.19 -4.25
C PRO A 473 -41.17 -36.57 -2.87
N LYS A 474 -42.19 -35.71 -2.68
CA LYS A 474 -42.48 -35.07 -1.38
C LYS A 474 -43.23 -35.98 -0.42
N CYS A 475 -43.99 -36.91 -0.96
CA CYS A 475 -44.76 -37.87 -0.19
C CYS A 475 -44.55 -39.26 -0.82
N ILE A 476 -44.40 -40.25 0.01
CA ILE A 476 -44.35 -41.64 -0.43
C ILE A 476 -45.79 -42.04 -0.82
N PRO A 477 -46.06 -42.48 -2.06
CA PRO A 477 -47.39 -42.86 -2.46
C PRO A 477 -47.84 -44.09 -1.68
N ASN A 478 -49.10 -44.10 -1.25
CA ASN A 478 -49.69 -45.23 -0.58
C ASN A 478 -50.14 -46.27 -1.66
N THR A 479 -49.32 -47.24 -1.90
CA THR A 479 -49.61 -48.36 -2.82
C THR A 479 -49.92 -49.60 -1.97
N ASN A 480 -51.10 -50.21 -2.22
CA ASN A 480 -51.52 -51.37 -1.44
C ASN A 480 -50.53 -52.51 -1.45
N GLY A 481 -50.11 -52.96 -0.25
CA GLY A 481 -49.18 -54.07 -0.11
C GLY A 481 -47.69 -53.72 -0.25
N LEU A 482 -47.32 -52.42 -0.28
CA LEU A 482 -45.92 -51.97 -0.32
C LEU A 482 -45.64 -51.01 0.82
N ASP A 483 -44.56 -51.23 1.52
CA ASP A 483 -43.94 -50.30 2.48
C ASP A 483 -42.66 -49.72 1.85
N ILE A 484 -42.60 -48.42 1.65
CA ILE A 484 -41.60 -47.78 0.78
C ILE A 484 -40.88 -46.66 1.57
N CYS A 485 -39.59 -46.53 1.36
CA CYS A 485 -38.79 -45.40 1.83
C CYS A 485 -37.78 -45.03 0.73
N GLY A 486 -37.65 -43.75 0.42
CA GLY A 486 -36.68 -43.22 -0.51
C GLY A 486 -36.01 -41.96 0.01
N GLU A 487 -34.70 -41.87 -0.14
CA GLU A 487 -33.90 -40.74 0.30
C GLU A 487 -32.72 -40.47 -0.61
N MET A 488 -32.38 -39.19 -0.80
CA MET A 488 -31.24 -38.75 -1.58
C MET A 488 -30.48 -37.68 -0.79
N ILE A 489 -29.16 -37.85 -0.64
CA ILE A 489 -28.24 -36.91 0.00
C ILE A 489 -27.24 -36.46 -1.05
N PRO A 490 -27.31 -35.20 -1.53
CA PRO A 490 -26.39 -34.72 -2.54
C PRO A 490 -25.01 -34.41 -1.93
N ALA A 491 -23.94 -34.69 -2.69
CA ALA A 491 -22.55 -34.38 -2.30
C ALA A 491 -22.23 -32.89 -2.41
N MET A 492 -22.84 -32.21 -3.36
CA MET A 492 -22.70 -30.78 -3.60
C MET A 492 -24.01 -30.02 -3.34
N GLN A 493 -24.08 -28.72 -3.68
CA GLN A 493 -25.32 -27.95 -3.55
C GLN A 493 -26.44 -28.54 -4.44
N VAL A 494 -26.10 -29.07 -5.60
CA VAL A 494 -27.00 -29.72 -6.53
C VAL A 494 -26.36 -31.02 -7.03
N GLY A 495 -27.15 -32.04 -7.33
CA GLY A 495 -26.68 -33.38 -7.69
C GLY A 495 -27.14 -33.87 -9.05
N GLY A 496 -26.52 -34.97 -9.52
CA GLY A 496 -26.89 -35.72 -10.73
C GLY A 496 -27.91 -36.79 -10.45
N ASP A 497 -27.96 -37.30 -9.23
CA ASP A 497 -28.84 -38.36 -8.82
C ASP A 497 -30.32 -37.98 -8.90
N TYR A 498 -31.12 -38.99 -9.21
CA TYR A 498 -32.57 -38.90 -9.32
C TYR A 498 -33.25 -40.15 -8.78
N TYR A 499 -34.30 -39.99 -8.01
CA TYR A 499 -35.23 -41.07 -7.74
C TYR A 499 -36.67 -40.57 -7.83
N ASP A 500 -37.57 -41.47 -8.19
CA ASP A 500 -38.99 -41.13 -8.23
C ASP A 500 -39.86 -42.35 -7.89
N LEU A 501 -41.08 -42.08 -7.40
CA LEU A 501 -42.10 -43.04 -7.03
C LEU A 501 -43.39 -42.62 -7.70
N ILE A 502 -43.69 -43.25 -8.85
CA ILE A 502 -44.77 -42.79 -9.73
C ILE A 502 -45.93 -43.82 -9.69
N PRO A 503 -47.00 -43.54 -8.91
CA PRO A 503 -48.18 -44.39 -8.93
C PRO A 503 -48.97 -44.19 -10.23
N VAL A 504 -49.27 -45.25 -10.92
CA VAL A 504 -50.10 -45.27 -12.15
C VAL A 504 -51.46 -45.91 -11.95
N SER A 505 -51.65 -46.64 -10.84
CA SER A 505 -52.94 -47.07 -10.30
C SER A 505 -52.79 -47.45 -8.82
N ASP A 506 -53.85 -47.85 -8.14
CA ASP A 506 -53.86 -48.28 -6.73
C ASP A 506 -52.96 -49.51 -6.50
N SER A 507 -52.71 -50.32 -7.54
CA SER A 507 -51.94 -51.59 -7.51
C SER A 507 -50.63 -51.53 -8.27
N LYS A 508 -50.36 -50.43 -9.02
CA LYS A 508 -49.15 -50.31 -9.87
C LYS A 508 -48.35 -49.06 -9.53
N LEU A 509 -47.05 -49.28 -9.26
CA LEU A 509 -46.09 -48.23 -8.94
C LEU A 509 -44.81 -48.40 -9.73
N PHE A 510 -44.36 -47.33 -10.38
CA PHE A 510 -42.98 -47.26 -10.89
C PHE A 510 -42.04 -46.72 -9.82
N VAL A 511 -40.89 -47.41 -9.67
CA VAL A 511 -39.77 -46.99 -8.88
C VAL A 511 -38.60 -46.69 -9.83
N VAL A 512 -38.04 -45.52 -9.70
CA VAL A 512 -36.94 -45.05 -10.55
C VAL A 512 -35.77 -44.64 -9.66
N VAL A 513 -34.58 -45.10 -10.03
CA VAL A 513 -33.32 -44.56 -9.50
C VAL A 513 -32.37 -44.39 -10.66
N GLY A 514 -31.75 -43.24 -10.78
CA GLY A 514 -30.81 -42.95 -11.87
C GLY A 514 -29.76 -41.95 -11.43
N ASP A 515 -28.63 -41.96 -12.12
CA ASP A 515 -27.53 -41.05 -11.93
C ASP A 515 -27.07 -40.52 -13.27
N VAL A 516 -26.94 -39.18 -13.35
CA VAL A 516 -26.46 -38.45 -14.53
C VAL A 516 -24.95 -38.28 -14.44
N SER A 517 -24.24 -38.76 -15.44
CA SER A 517 -22.79 -38.65 -15.51
C SER A 517 -22.30 -37.21 -15.36
N GLY A 518 -21.27 -36.99 -14.53
CA GLY A 518 -20.73 -35.66 -14.16
C GLY A 518 -21.30 -35.15 -12.84
N LYS A 519 -20.91 -33.96 -12.43
CA LYS A 519 -21.29 -33.41 -11.12
C LYS A 519 -21.72 -31.92 -11.23
N GLY A 520 -22.44 -31.47 -10.24
CA GLY A 520 -22.82 -30.07 -10.09
C GLY A 520 -23.94 -29.62 -11.03
N LEU A 521 -23.91 -28.35 -11.46
CA LEU A 521 -25.02 -27.71 -12.15
C LEU A 521 -25.42 -28.38 -13.47
N ALA A 522 -24.44 -28.83 -14.27
CA ALA A 522 -24.73 -29.48 -15.56
C ALA A 522 -25.49 -30.78 -15.37
N ALA A 523 -25.05 -31.66 -14.47
CA ALA A 523 -25.72 -32.90 -14.14
C ALA A 523 -27.13 -32.66 -13.59
N SER A 524 -27.31 -31.67 -12.73
CA SER A 524 -28.63 -31.32 -12.16
C SER A 524 -29.65 -30.86 -13.18
N LEU A 525 -29.20 -30.13 -14.24
CA LEU A 525 -30.08 -29.72 -15.34
C LEU A 525 -30.53 -30.92 -16.18
N TYR A 526 -29.62 -31.87 -16.47
CA TYR A 526 -29.99 -33.10 -17.15
C TYR A 526 -30.87 -33.99 -16.28
N MET A 527 -30.66 -34.07 -14.98
CA MET A 527 -31.53 -34.76 -14.02
C MET A 527 -32.96 -34.18 -14.07
N THR A 528 -33.10 -32.87 -14.05
CA THR A 528 -34.43 -32.21 -14.15
C THR A 528 -35.15 -32.56 -15.43
N LYS A 529 -34.40 -32.62 -16.56
CA LYS A 529 -34.95 -33.04 -17.84
C LYS A 529 -35.36 -34.50 -17.83
N LEU A 530 -34.52 -35.38 -17.28
CA LEU A 530 -34.79 -36.80 -17.11
C LEU A 530 -36.07 -37.01 -16.29
N GLN A 531 -36.18 -36.38 -15.14
CA GLN A 531 -37.34 -36.43 -14.23
C GLN A 531 -38.63 -36.13 -14.99
N THR A 532 -38.67 -35.00 -15.71
CA THR A 532 -39.84 -34.62 -16.50
C THR A 532 -40.19 -35.67 -17.55
N MET A 533 -39.18 -36.18 -18.29
CA MET A 533 -39.41 -37.22 -19.31
C MET A 533 -39.94 -38.54 -18.73
N VAL A 534 -39.38 -38.96 -17.58
CA VAL A 534 -39.79 -40.19 -16.90
C VAL A 534 -41.23 -40.09 -16.41
N GLN A 535 -41.60 -38.99 -15.76
CA GLN A 535 -42.97 -38.77 -15.27
C GLN A 535 -44.02 -38.85 -16.40
N PHE A 536 -43.72 -38.27 -17.56
CA PHE A 536 -44.62 -38.37 -18.72
C PHE A 536 -44.60 -39.72 -19.42
N ALA A 537 -43.51 -40.49 -19.35
CA ALA A 537 -43.40 -41.80 -20.01
C ALA A 537 -43.99 -42.94 -19.21
N CYS A 538 -44.02 -42.84 -17.87
CA CYS A 538 -44.57 -43.88 -16.99
C CYS A 538 -46.10 -43.89 -17.04
N THR A 539 -46.66 -44.83 -17.82
CA THR A 539 -48.09 -45.07 -17.98
C THR A 539 -48.40 -46.55 -17.65
N ALA A 540 -49.64 -46.83 -17.26
CA ALA A 540 -50.04 -48.14 -16.77
C ALA A 540 -50.00 -49.28 -17.83
N ASP A 541 -49.94 -48.93 -19.10
CA ASP A 541 -49.91 -49.81 -20.27
C ASP A 541 -48.49 -50.12 -20.76
N LYS A 542 -47.44 -49.49 -20.27
CA LYS A 542 -46.07 -49.66 -20.71
C LYS A 542 -45.24 -50.49 -19.74
N THR A 543 -44.30 -51.24 -20.29
CA THR A 543 -43.28 -51.92 -19.49
C THR A 543 -42.08 -51.04 -19.24
N PRO A 544 -41.26 -51.32 -18.22
CA PRO A 544 -40.01 -50.60 -17.95
C PRO A 544 -39.09 -50.51 -19.16
N LYS A 545 -38.98 -51.56 -19.95
CA LYS A 545 -38.14 -51.59 -21.16
C LYS A 545 -38.66 -50.67 -22.25
N GLU A 546 -39.96 -50.67 -22.51
CA GLU A 546 -40.57 -49.77 -23.50
C GLU A 546 -40.37 -48.32 -23.13
N ILE A 547 -40.52 -47.97 -21.85
CA ILE A 547 -40.28 -46.64 -21.33
C ILE A 547 -38.81 -46.24 -21.51
N MET A 548 -37.87 -47.11 -21.15
CA MET A 548 -36.45 -46.81 -21.29
C MET A 548 -36.02 -46.61 -22.75
N ILE A 549 -36.58 -47.39 -23.68
CA ILE A 549 -36.33 -47.21 -25.12
C ILE A 549 -36.82 -45.85 -25.61
N ASP A 550 -38.03 -45.46 -25.21
CA ASP A 550 -38.59 -44.14 -25.54
C ASP A 550 -37.76 -43.00 -24.95
N LEU A 551 -37.34 -43.14 -23.68
CA LEU A 551 -36.47 -42.19 -23.01
C LEU A 551 -35.11 -42.05 -23.70
N ASN A 552 -34.44 -43.18 -24.02
CA ASN A 552 -33.15 -43.16 -24.67
C ASN A 552 -33.18 -42.40 -25.99
N LYS A 553 -34.19 -42.66 -26.84
CA LYS A 553 -34.35 -42.00 -28.13
C LYS A 553 -34.40 -40.50 -28.01
N ARG A 554 -35.23 -39.98 -27.07
CA ARG A 554 -35.43 -38.55 -26.85
C ARG A 554 -34.26 -37.91 -26.13
N PHE A 555 -33.64 -38.59 -25.19
CA PHE A 555 -32.53 -38.09 -24.39
C PHE A 555 -31.27 -38.00 -25.20
N TYR A 556 -30.94 -39.03 -26.03
CA TYR A 556 -29.79 -39.03 -26.93
C TYR A 556 -29.73 -37.85 -27.90
N GLU A 557 -30.86 -37.40 -28.43
CA GLU A 557 -30.94 -36.25 -29.35
C GLU A 557 -30.68 -34.89 -28.64
N SER A 558 -30.67 -34.86 -27.34
CA SER A 558 -30.74 -33.62 -26.54
C SER A 558 -29.73 -33.53 -25.39
N ILE A 559 -28.82 -34.50 -25.30
CA ILE A 559 -27.70 -34.52 -24.33
C ILE A 559 -26.37 -34.30 -25.05
N GLU A 560 -25.40 -33.75 -24.38
CA GLU A 560 -24.02 -33.67 -24.91
C GLU A 560 -23.44 -35.09 -25.07
N ARG A 561 -22.59 -35.31 -26.09
CA ARG A 561 -22.01 -36.62 -26.40
C ARG A 561 -21.16 -37.21 -25.27
N SER A 562 -20.66 -36.40 -24.37
CA SER A 562 -19.88 -36.83 -23.21
C SER A 562 -20.73 -37.20 -22.00
N SER A 563 -22.03 -36.93 -22.06
CA SER A 563 -22.96 -37.16 -20.94
C SER A 563 -23.90 -38.34 -21.22
N PHE A 564 -24.28 -39.05 -20.18
CA PHE A 564 -25.23 -40.17 -20.21
C PHE A 564 -25.89 -40.31 -18.85
N VAL A 565 -26.89 -41.17 -18.74
CA VAL A 565 -27.56 -41.47 -17.48
C VAL A 565 -27.52 -42.97 -17.25
N THR A 566 -27.08 -43.36 -16.07
CA THR A 566 -27.35 -44.74 -15.60
C THR A 566 -28.67 -44.75 -14.84
N MET A 567 -29.55 -45.72 -15.09
CA MET A 567 -30.82 -45.77 -14.38
C MET A 567 -31.39 -47.17 -14.27
N THR A 568 -32.17 -47.39 -13.24
CA THR A 568 -33.01 -48.55 -13.04
C THR A 568 -34.47 -48.11 -12.96
N LEU A 569 -35.35 -48.80 -13.71
CA LEU A 569 -36.78 -48.58 -13.68
C LEU A 569 -37.47 -49.90 -13.33
N ALA A 570 -38.30 -49.89 -12.29
CA ALA A 570 -39.03 -51.06 -11.83
C ALA A 570 -40.54 -50.76 -11.76
N LEU A 571 -41.37 -51.66 -12.24
CA LEU A 571 -42.83 -51.62 -12.09
C LEU A 571 -43.28 -52.72 -11.09
N PHE A 572 -43.75 -52.28 -9.94
CA PHE A 572 -44.42 -53.12 -8.96
C PHE A 572 -45.89 -53.22 -9.33
N ASP A 573 -46.39 -54.45 -9.53
CA ASP A 573 -47.80 -54.77 -9.79
C ASP A 573 -48.28 -55.76 -8.70
N THR A 574 -48.91 -55.16 -7.68
CA THR A 574 -49.38 -55.91 -6.50
C THR A 574 -50.62 -56.75 -6.79
N GLU A 575 -51.41 -56.36 -7.79
CA GLU A 575 -52.56 -57.11 -8.23
C GLU A 575 -52.16 -58.49 -8.89
N ASN A 576 -51.11 -58.44 -9.73
CA ASN A 576 -50.58 -59.65 -10.39
C ASN A 576 -49.41 -60.25 -9.57
N ASN A 577 -49.11 -59.78 -8.39
CA ASN A 577 -48.03 -60.23 -7.51
C ASN A 577 -46.67 -60.36 -8.22
N LYS A 578 -46.28 -59.34 -8.96
CA LYS A 578 -45.02 -59.35 -9.71
C LYS A 578 -44.34 -57.96 -9.71
N VAL A 579 -43.03 -57.94 -9.86
CA VAL A 579 -42.21 -56.75 -10.17
C VAL A 579 -41.48 -57.04 -11.49
N ILE A 580 -41.49 -56.03 -12.37
CA ILE A 580 -40.75 -56.08 -13.63
C ILE A 580 -39.74 -54.90 -13.55
N PHE A 581 -38.50 -55.17 -13.80
CA PHE A 581 -37.50 -54.09 -13.84
C PHE A 581 -36.49 -54.28 -14.96
N CYS A 582 -35.92 -53.17 -15.41
CA CYS A 582 -34.78 -53.18 -16.29
C CYS A 582 -33.75 -52.13 -15.83
N ARG A 583 -32.50 -52.35 -16.20
CA ARG A 583 -31.36 -51.58 -15.78
C ARG A 583 -30.55 -51.09 -16.98
N ALA A 584 -30.37 -49.79 -17.10
CA ALA A 584 -29.54 -49.18 -18.13
C ALA A 584 -28.21 -48.73 -17.52
N GLY A 585 -27.27 -49.66 -17.35
CA GLY A 585 -25.91 -49.39 -16.85
C GLY A 585 -25.80 -48.97 -15.35
N HIS A 586 -26.90 -49.00 -14.61
CA HIS A 586 -26.95 -48.55 -13.20
C HIS A 586 -26.52 -49.64 -12.22
N MET A 587 -26.53 -49.35 -10.91
CA MET A 587 -26.26 -50.35 -9.85
C MET A 587 -27.27 -51.50 -9.88
N PRO A 588 -26.88 -52.72 -9.40
CA PRO A 588 -27.78 -53.85 -9.40
C PRO A 588 -28.95 -53.66 -8.43
N VAL A 589 -30.05 -54.37 -8.69
CA VAL A 589 -31.16 -54.43 -7.73
C VAL A 589 -30.86 -55.52 -6.72
N LEU A 590 -30.76 -55.16 -5.43
CA LEU A 590 -30.61 -56.15 -4.36
C LEU A 590 -31.99 -56.57 -3.85
N THR A 591 -32.20 -57.87 -3.72
CA THR A 591 -33.44 -58.41 -3.14
C THR A 591 -33.11 -59.26 -1.92
N VAL A 592 -33.95 -59.21 -0.90
CA VAL A 592 -33.79 -60.01 0.32
C VAL A 592 -35.04 -60.83 0.55
N ALA A 593 -34.89 -62.17 0.57
CA ALA A 593 -35.94 -63.07 0.92
C ALA A 593 -35.37 -64.21 1.80
N ASN A 594 -36.04 -64.56 2.89
CA ASN A 594 -35.64 -65.70 3.79
C ASN A 594 -34.16 -65.57 4.26
N ALA A 595 -33.71 -64.37 4.57
CA ALA A 595 -32.32 -64.03 4.99
C ALA A 595 -31.25 -64.24 3.86
N GLU A 596 -31.62 -64.53 2.64
CA GLU A 596 -30.75 -64.58 1.47
C GLU A 596 -30.83 -63.30 0.67
N VAL A 597 -29.67 -62.73 0.34
CA VAL A 597 -29.56 -61.53 -0.53
C VAL A 597 -29.19 -61.98 -1.93
N ARG A 598 -29.95 -61.52 -2.93
CA ARG A 598 -29.66 -61.74 -4.36
C ARG A 598 -29.44 -60.40 -5.05
N SER A 599 -28.39 -60.37 -5.87
CA SER A 599 -28.03 -59.20 -6.71
C SER A 599 -28.43 -59.50 -8.15
N TYR A 600 -29.33 -58.67 -8.70
CA TYR A 600 -29.80 -58.79 -10.09
C TYR A 600 -29.08 -57.77 -10.96
N ARG A 601 -28.18 -58.30 -11.85
CA ARG A 601 -27.35 -57.50 -12.77
C ARG A 601 -27.85 -57.73 -14.22
N THR A 602 -29.04 -57.25 -14.54
CA THR A 602 -29.56 -57.29 -15.90
C THR A 602 -28.66 -56.51 -16.86
N GLN A 603 -28.55 -56.97 -18.10
CA GLN A 603 -27.79 -56.31 -19.15
C GLN A 603 -28.49 -55.03 -19.58
N GLY A 604 -27.70 -54.01 -19.92
CA GLY A 604 -28.14 -52.72 -20.44
C GLY A 604 -27.01 -51.70 -20.34
N ILE A 605 -26.94 -50.76 -21.30
CA ILE A 605 -26.01 -49.63 -21.32
C ILE A 605 -26.74 -48.37 -20.91
N GLY A 606 -25.99 -47.33 -20.45
CA GLY A 606 -26.59 -46.06 -20.00
C GLY A 606 -27.43 -45.36 -21.07
N VAL A 607 -28.48 -44.70 -20.62
CA VAL A 607 -29.37 -43.87 -21.46
C VAL A 607 -28.58 -42.70 -22.03
N GLY A 608 -28.67 -42.46 -23.32
CA GLY A 608 -27.97 -41.37 -24.02
C GLY A 608 -26.59 -41.77 -24.57
N LEU A 609 -26.05 -42.96 -24.24
CA LEU A 609 -24.76 -43.42 -24.77
C LEU A 609 -24.81 -43.79 -26.23
N GLU A 610 -25.93 -44.38 -26.69
CA GLU A 610 -26.12 -44.89 -28.05
C GLU A 610 -27.54 -44.62 -28.53
N LYS A 611 -27.72 -44.35 -29.82
CA LYS A 611 -28.97 -43.87 -30.43
C LYS A 611 -30.15 -44.82 -30.28
N GLY A 612 -29.92 -46.14 -30.22
CA GLY A 612 -31.01 -47.11 -30.02
C GLY A 612 -30.74 -48.54 -30.51
N THR A 613 -29.91 -48.74 -31.53
CA THR A 613 -29.69 -50.08 -32.09
C THR A 613 -29.05 -51.07 -31.10
N ILE A 614 -27.99 -50.64 -30.45
CA ILE A 614 -27.31 -51.45 -29.43
C ILE A 614 -28.08 -51.35 -28.11
N PHE A 615 -28.57 -50.16 -27.74
CA PHE A 615 -29.33 -49.92 -26.52
C PHE A 615 -30.53 -50.88 -26.43
N ASN A 616 -31.41 -50.93 -27.47
CA ASN A 616 -32.62 -51.70 -27.46
C ASN A 616 -32.31 -53.18 -27.40
N ARG A 617 -31.22 -53.68 -28.03
CA ARG A 617 -30.81 -55.08 -28.07
C ARG A 617 -30.21 -55.55 -26.74
N THR A 618 -29.46 -54.68 -26.05
CA THR A 618 -28.79 -55.02 -24.78
C THR A 618 -29.69 -54.90 -23.57
N LEU A 619 -30.77 -54.12 -23.66
CA LEU A 619 -31.68 -53.90 -22.55
C LEU A 619 -32.55 -55.11 -22.28
N VAL A 620 -32.38 -55.73 -21.09
CA VAL A 620 -33.10 -56.93 -20.66
C VAL A 620 -34.02 -56.58 -19.49
N GLU A 621 -35.28 -57.02 -19.58
CA GLU A 621 -36.22 -57.00 -18.46
C GLU A 621 -36.14 -58.28 -17.64
N GLU A 622 -36.27 -58.13 -16.33
CA GLU A 622 -36.40 -59.26 -15.38
C GLU A 622 -37.75 -59.13 -14.69
N GLU A 623 -38.45 -60.26 -14.62
CA GLU A 623 -39.74 -60.43 -13.94
C GLU A 623 -39.58 -61.33 -12.72
N ILE A 624 -39.94 -60.84 -11.53
CA ILE A 624 -39.89 -61.64 -10.29
C ILE A 624 -41.24 -61.59 -9.62
N LYS A 625 -41.68 -62.78 -9.09
CA LYS A 625 -42.87 -62.85 -8.23
C LYS A 625 -42.65 -62.20 -6.88
N LEU A 626 -43.53 -61.34 -6.47
CA LEU A 626 -43.52 -60.68 -5.14
C LEU A 626 -43.84 -61.78 -4.08
N LYS A 627 -43.09 -61.71 -2.97
CA LYS A 627 -43.31 -62.54 -1.79
C LYS A 627 -43.51 -61.69 -0.57
N PRO A 628 -44.43 -61.95 0.34
CA PRO A 628 -44.60 -61.18 1.58
C PRO A 628 -43.31 -61.11 2.36
N GLY A 629 -42.98 -59.94 2.87
CA GLY A 629 -41.75 -59.61 3.62
C GLY A 629 -40.48 -59.44 2.76
N GLN A 630 -40.54 -59.65 1.42
CA GLN A 630 -39.41 -59.48 0.52
C GLN A 630 -39.04 -57.99 0.40
N ILE A 631 -37.73 -57.69 0.45
CA ILE A 631 -37.19 -56.33 0.36
C ILE A 631 -36.51 -56.18 -1.00
N TYR A 632 -36.71 -55.05 -1.64
CA TYR A 632 -36.00 -54.59 -2.85
C TYR A 632 -35.26 -53.29 -2.50
N ALA A 633 -33.95 -53.26 -2.78
CA ALA A 633 -33.12 -52.05 -2.61
C ALA A 633 -32.56 -51.61 -3.95
N PHE A 634 -32.86 -50.33 -4.28
CA PHE A 634 -32.35 -49.61 -5.43
C PHE A 634 -31.45 -48.52 -4.91
N PHE A 635 -30.25 -48.36 -5.47
CA PHE A 635 -29.26 -47.40 -4.95
C PHE A 635 -28.34 -46.92 -6.06
N SER A 636 -27.77 -45.71 -5.87
CA SER A 636 -26.69 -45.15 -6.72
C SER A 636 -25.31 -45.65 -6.25
N ASP A 637 -24.30 -45.48 -7.10
CA ASP A 637 -22.93 -45.89 -6.80
C ASP A 637 -22.31 -45.09 -5.62
N GLY A 638 -22.75 -43.83 -5.37
CA GLY A 638 -22.31 -43.07 -4.21
C GLY A 638 -22.51 -43.77 -2.84
N ILE A 639 -23.46 -44.74 -2.76
CA ILE A 639 -23.61 -45.60 -1.57
C ILE A 639 -22.44 -46.58 -1.43
N THR A 640 -22.10 -47.28 -2.50
CA THR A 640 -21.05 -48.30 -2.51
C THR A 640 -19.66 -47.72 -2.60
N GLU A 641 -19.52 -46.53 -3.20
CA GLU A 641 -18.28 -45.78 -3.35
C GLU A 641 -18.03 -44.81 -2.19
N ALA A 642 -18.89 -44.78 -1.17
CA ALA A 642 -18.63 -44.02 0.05
C ALA A 642 -17.29 -44.43 0.65
N MET A 643 -16.41 -43.45 0.89
CA MET A 643 -15.05 -43.66 1.36
C MET A 643 -14.91 -43.33 2.85
N ASN A 644 -14.03 -44.05 3.52
CA ASN A 644 -13.56 -43.69 4.85
C ASN A 644 -12.29 -42.84 4.77
N GLU A 645 -11.73 -42.44 5.91
CA GLU A 645 -10.50 -41.65 6.03
C GLU A 645 -9.26 -42.34 5.43
N TYR A 646 -9.31 -43.66 5.22
CA TYR A 646 -8.23 -44.48 4.63
C TYR A 646 -8.44 -44.75 3.14
N TYR A 647 -9.48 -44.13 2.52
CA TYR A 647 -9.87 -44.35 1.13
C TYR A 647 -10.41 -45.78 0.84
N ASP A 648 -10.81 -46.52 1.86
CA ASP A 648 -11.53 -47.80 1.63
C ASP A 648 -12.95 -47.48 1.21
N LEU A 649 -13.50 -48.29 0.28
CA LEU A 649 -14.89 -48.21 -0.18
C LEU A 649 -15.84 -48.97 0.76
N PHE A 650 -17.06 -48.45 0.91
CA PHE A 650 -18.11 -49.13 1.65
C PHE A 650 -18.47 -50.48 1.03
N GLY A 651 -18.67 -50.48 -0.28
CA GLY A 651 -18.89 -51.71 -1.09
C GLY A 651 -20.28 -52.30 -1.01
N GLU A 652 -20.62 -53.08 -2.04
CA GLU A 652 -21.91 -53.80 -2.11
C GLU A 652 -22.02 -54.93 -1.07
N ASP A 653 -20.89 -55.53 -0.67
CA ASP A 653 -20.88 -56.62 0.33
C ASP A 653 -21.37 -56.15 1.69
N LYS A 654 -20.90 -54.99 2.18
CA LYS A 654 -21.36 -54.41 3.44
C LYS A 654 -22.85 -54.04 3.37
N LEU A 655 -23.27 -53.43 2.26
CA LEU A 655 -24.69 -53.12 2.06
C LEU A 655 -25.55 -54.40 2.11
N SER A 656 -25.11 -55.45 1.43
CA SER A 656 -25.79 -56.78 1.42
C SER A 656 -25.85 -57.40 2.83
N GLU A 657 -24.76 -57.28 3.60
CA GLU A 657 -24.71 -57.79 4.97
C GLU A 657 -25.69 -57.07 5.90
N ILE A 658 -25.82 -55.73 5.77
CA ILE A 658 -26.77 -54.92 6.54
C ILE A 658 -28.22 -55.33 6.19
N LEU A 659 -28.52 -55.56 4.92
CA LEU A 659 -29.84 -55.92 4.47
C LEU A 659 -30.26 -57.34 4.90
N LYS A 660 -29.27 -58.23 5.16
CA LYS A 660 -29.49 -59.61 5.52
C LYS A 660 -30.31 -59.74 6.80
N GLY A 661 -31.38 -60.51 6.76
CA GLY A 661 -32.23 -60.83 7.93
C GLY A 661 -33.15 -59.68 8.39
N LYS A 662 -33.30 -58.58 7.64
CA LYS A 662 -34.09 -57.41 7.99
C LYS A 662 -35.57 -57.49 7.56
N THR A 663 -36.04 -58.62 7.07
CA THR A 663 -37.44 -58.81 6.58
C THR A 663 -38.53 -58.49 7.62
N HIS A 664 -38.19 -58.45 8.91
CA HIS A 664 -39.09 -58.09 10.01
C HIS A 664 -39.21 -56.58 10.26
N LYS A 665 -38.31 -55.76 9.72
CA LYS A 665 -38.26 -54.29 9.91
C LYS A 665 -39.03 -53.57 8.81
N THR A 666 -39.46 -52.33 9.12
CA THR A 666 -40.05 -51.43 8.13
C THR A 666 -38.99 -50.88 7.16
N SER A 667 -39.39 -50.41 5.98
CA SER A 667 -38.51 -49.79 5.01
C SER A 667 -37.74 -48.60 5.59
N THR A 668 -38.39 -47.82 6.44
CA THR A 668 -37.80 -46.64 7.13
C THR A 668 -36.74 -47.05 8.15
N GLU A 669 -36.99 -48.12 8.93
CA GLU A 669 -36.00 -48.63 9.90
C GLU A 669 -34.77 -49.17 9.20
N ILE A 670 -34.96 -49.89 8.08
CA ILE A 670 -33.86 -50.42 7.27
C ILE A 670 -33.01 -49.28 6.70
N MET A 671 -33.67 -48.24 6.13
CA MET A 671 -33.00 -47.05 5.60
C MET A 671 -32.17 -46.37 6.68
N GLY A 672 -32.72 -46.14 7.88
CA GLY A 672 -32.00 -45.53 9.00
C GLY A 672 -30.74 -46.31 9.45
N GLU A 673 -30.81 -47.65 9.42
CA GLU A 673 -29.65 -48.48 9.75
C GLU A 673 -28.55 -48.40 8.68
N ILE A 674 -28.92 -48.35 7.41
CA ILE A 674 -27.96 -48.21 6.31
C ILE A 674 -27.26 -46.88 6.40
N TRP A 675 -27.99 -45.75 6.58
CA TRP A 675 -27.42 -44.44 6.76
C TRP A 675 -26.52 -44.34 8.00
N GLY A 676 -26.95 -44.93 9.13
CA GLY A 676 -26.15 -45.00 10.35
C GLY A 676 -24.82 -45.73 10.12
N SER A 677 -24.86 -46.87 9.36
CA SER A 677 -23.67 -47.66 9.03
C SER A 677 -22.73 -46.90 8.08
N ILE A 678 -23.26 -46.24 7.05
CA ILE A 678 -22.48 -45.43 6.10
C ILE A 678 -21.80 -44.27 6.84
N ASN A 679 -22.54 -43.54 7.70
CA ASN A 679 -21.99 -42.41 8.47
C ASN A 679 -20.89 -42.88 9.45
N THR A 680 -21.09 -44.00 10.11
CA THR A 680 -20.08 -44.62 11.00
C THR A 680 -18.83 -45.03 10.20
N PHE A 681 -19.02 -45.62 9.02
CA PHE A 681 -17.90 -46.02 8.16
C PHE A 681 -17.10 -44.84 7.61
N ARG A 682 -17.79 -43.78 7.17
CA ARG A 682 -17.14 -42.55 6.65
C ARG A 682 -16.34 -41.80 7.68
N GLY A 683 -16.76 -41.77 8.94
CA GLY A 683 -16.14 -40.95 9.95
C GLY A 683 -16.20 -39.46 9.58
N THR A 684 -15.04 -38.80 9.50
CA THR A 684 -14.90 -37.38 9.09
C THR A 684 -14.67 -37.20 7.58
N ALA A 685 -14.61 -38.28 6.78
CA ALA A 685 -14.38 -38.17 5.35
C ALA A 685 -15.55 -37.43 4.66
N GLU A 686 -15.21 -36.54 3.73
CA GLU A 686 -16.21 -35.82 2.93
C GLU A 686 -16.95 -36.77 1.98
N GLN A 687 -18.19 -36.43 1.63
CA GLN A 687 -18.99 -37.18 0.67
C GLN A 687 -18.52 -36.88 -0.75
N ASN A 688 -18.11 -37.90 -1.49
CA ASN A 688 -17.54 -37.76 -2.82
C ASN A 688 -18.57 -37.73 -3.93
N ASP A 689 -19.71 -38.45 -3.77
CA ASP A 689 -20.78 -38.49 -4.75
C ASP A 689 -22.16 -38.47 -4.13
N ASP A 690 -23.17 -38.17 -4.93
CA ASP A 690 -24.55 -38.17 -4.50
C ASP A 690 -24.95 -39.57 -4.02
N MET A 691 -25.68 -39.69 -2.93
CA MET A 691 -26.11 -40.95 -2.35
C MET A 691 -27.61 -41.05 -2.41
N THR A 692 -28.12 -41.96 -3.24
CA THR A 692 -29.54 -42.17 -3.40
C THR A 692 -29.90 -43.63 -3.09
N MET A 693 -30.98 -43.83 -2.34
CA MET A 693 -31.50 -45.16 -2.03
C MET A 693 -33.02 -45.17 -1.99
N VAL A 694 -33.60 -46.19 -2.54
CA VAL A 694 -35.02 -46.52 -2.41
C VAL A 694 -35.15 -47.95 -1.92
N ILE A 695 -35.89 -48.16 -0.85
CA ILE A 695 -36.22 -49.44 -0.28
C ILE A 695 -37.71 -49.70 -0.43
N VAL A 696 -38.07 -50.83 -1.04
CA VAL A 696 -39.44 -51.30 -1.18
C VAL A 696 -39.57 -52.64 -0.49
N LYS A 697 -40.45 -52.73 0.50
CA LYS A 697 -40.77 -53.97 1.20
C LYS A 697 -42.20 -54.42 0.85
N VAL A 698 -42.37 -55.67 0.49
CA VAL A 698 -43.68 -56.26 0.21
C VAL A 698 -44.38 -56.57 1.50
N GLY A 699 -45.62 -56.09 1.65
CA GLY A 699 -46.45 -56.31 2.84
C GLY A 699 -46.98 -57.71 3.01
#